data_ecb6dedeaea0493647fb986b298d8ac3
#
_entry.id   ecb6dedeaea0493647fb986b298d8ac3
#
_cell.length_a   1.000
_cell.length_b   1.000
_cell.length_c   1.000
_cell.angle_alpha   90.00
_cell.angle_beta   90.00
_cell.angle_gamma   90.00
#
_symmetry.space_group_name_H-M   'P 1'
#
loop_
_entity.id
_entity.type
_entity.pdbx_description
1 polymer ?
#
loop_
_entity_poly.entity_id
_entity_poly.type
_entity_poly.pdbx_seq_one_letter_code
_entity_poly.pdbx_strand_id
1 'polypeptide(L)'
;MTPMTEIEKLKDGVYEKVMSRRFAEVLQEALAEDQVRAEEEDVDAEEAVGYLSSYLQQVIRLCLKDIADRDEENSVDHQLALTNELIASLAKKTEELGGGQEVANAPFLLRSLEHKKNTLLPRRWERPATSLTRSFLFTNSKKDVSMVHELTKEIASSDRIDFLISFIRFSGLQLLLPALRLFTARGGHLRIVTTTYMGATDPKAIEVLASLPHTEVRISYDVKETRLHAKSYMFYRESGYSTAYIGSSNLSHAAIAEGMEWNMKVTAQDQPHIIDKMSATFETYWHSEDFTSYEPQKDEEKLRRAIDRERGRSSGTDASSYAFDIQPYPYQQAILDALDTERRGKDRWYNLVVAATGTGKTAISAFDYRRFAASRKEGTRLLFIAHREEILKQSLSCFRQVMKDPDFGALAVGGHRASHVEHLFMSIQTLNSQRFFEKMDPYYYDMIIVDEFHHAAARSYQNLLTHFHPKILLGLTATPERMDGGDILSYFGGHIAAEIRLPDAIERRLLCPFHYFGVTDPVSLAEIKWTGGEYDASELERLYTAGGALASQRARAIGDALLRYTADIRDVKALGFCVSKKHAHFMADYFNQHGIPALALDADTPAAERNAARERLAEGELRILFVVDLFNEGVDIPSVNTVLFLRPTNSMTVFLQQLGRGLRLSKGKDCLTVLDFVAQASRKYDFSRRFASLLGKHHVIIKKEIQEGFFLTYRKAAPFSSKSRHRNGYSKTSPAAFGKMNTTSRW
;
A
#
# COMPACT_ATOMS: atom_id res chain seq x y z
N MET A 1 -32.43 -41.81 -13.53
CA MET A 1 -32.44 -40.62 -14.38
C MET A 1 -32.34 -41.11 -15.83
N THR A 2 -33.38 -40.97 -16.62
CA THR A 2 -33.40 -41.23 -18.04
C THR A 2 -32.30 -40.39 -18.69
N PRO A 3 -31.40 -40.92 -19.50
CA PRO A 3 -30.42 -40.10 -20.19
C PRO A 3 -31.15 -39.11 -21.09
N MET A 4 -30.89 -37.81 -20.91
CA MET A 4 -31.37 -36.79 -21.83
C MET A 4 -31.00 -37.15 -23.25
N THR A 5 -31.96 -37.12 -24.17
CA THR A 5 -31.68 -37.28 -25.58
C THR A 5 -30.67 -36.24 -26.07
N GLU A 6 -29.86 -36.54 -27.07
CA GLU A 6 -28.86 -35.59 -27.57
C GLU A 6 -29.51 -34.32 -28.13
N ILE A 7 -30.73 -34.38 -28.58
CA ILE A 7 -31.57 -33.26 -29.04
C ILE A 7 -31.92 -32.32 -27.85
N GLU A 8 -32.27 -32.86 -26.68
CA GLU A 8 -32.56 -32.09 -25.48
C GLU A 8 -31.33 -31.29 -24.95
N LYS A 9 -30.13 -31.58 -25.47
CA LYS A 9 -28.90 -30.84 -25.16
C LYS A 9 -28.67 -29.60 -26.04
N LEU A 10 -29.44 -29.47 -27.14
CA LEU A 10 -29.42 -28.23 -27.95
C LEU A 10 -30.09 -27.12 -27.18
N LYS A 11 -29.34 -26.03 -26.95
CA LYS A 11 -29.84 -24.86 -26.21
C LYS A 11 -30.08 -23.72 -27.18
N ASP A 12 -31.13 -22.94 -26.95
CA ASP A 12 -31.34 -21.70 -27.70
C ASP A 12 -30.20 -20.72 -27.46
N GLY A 13 -29.74 -20.07 -28.51
CA GLY A 13 -28.68 -19.05 -28.37
C GLY A 13 -27.92 -18.79 -29.67
N VAL A 14 -26.96 -17.89 -29.57
CA VAL A 14 -26.04 -17.59 -30.67
C VAL A 14 -24.87 -18.57 -30.60
N TYR A 15 -24.51 -19.15 -31.73
CA TYR A 15 -23.43 -20.09 -31.90
C TYR A 15 -22.40 -19.58 -32.89
N GLU A 16 -21.13 -19.79 -32.57
CA GLU A 16 -19.97 -19.64 -33.46
C GLU A 16 -19.11 -20.91 -33.29
N LYS A 17 -19.58 -22.01 -33.87
CA LYS A 17 -19.06 -23.37 -33.56
C LYS A 17 -18.84 -24.16 -34.83
N VAL A 18 -17.61 -24.67 -34.98
CA VAL A 18 -17.33 -25.70 -36.00
C VAL A 18 -18.18 -26.94 -35.71
N MET A 19 -18.98 -27.35 -36.69
CA MET A 19 -19.86 -28.51 -36.56
C MET A 19 -19.08 -29.81 -36.77
N SER A 20 -18.99 -30.63 -35.71
CA SER A 20 -18.54 -32.02 -35.87
C SER A 20 -19.61 -32.85 -36.61
N ARG A 21 -19.23 -33.95 -37.24
CA ARG A 21 -20.19 -34.86 -37.90
C ARG A 21 -21.35 -35.26 -37.00
N ARG A 22 -21.04 -35.67 -35.78
CA ARG A 22 -22.04 -36.04 -34.77
C ARG A 22 -22.96 -34.90 -34.40
N PHE A 23 -22.45 -33.68 -34.26
CA PHE A 23 -23.29 -32.52 -33.96
C PHE A 23 -24.19 -32.16 -35.14
N ALA A 24 -23.67 -32.26 -36.36
CA ALA A 24 -24.45 -32.03 -37.57
C ALA A 24 -25.58 -33.09 -37.74
N GLU A 25 -25.32 -34.34 -37.43
CA GLU A 25 -26.34 -35.41 -37.44
C GLU A 25 -27.49 -35.12 -36.46
N VAL A 26 -27.17 -34.75 -35.21
CA VAL A 26 -28.17 -34.40 -34.18
C VAL A 26 -28.95 -33.13 -34.57
N LEU A 27 -28.28 -32.14 -35.18
CA LEU A 27 -28.93 -30.90 -35.63
C LEU A 27 -29.88 -31.18 -36.80
N GLN A 28 -29.47 -32.03 -37.78
CA GLN A 28 -30.31 -32.38 -38.92
C GLN A 28 -31.53 -33.22 -38.49
N GLU A 29 -31.40 -34.12 -37.50
CA GLU A 29 -32.52 -34.82 -36.88
C GLU A 29 -33.50 -33.83 -36.26
N ALA A 30 -33.04 -32.91 -35.47
CA ALA A 30 -33.88 -31.89 -34.82
C ALA A 30 -34.58 -30.90 -35.79
N LEU A 31 -33.88 -30.61 -36.92
CA LEU A 31 -34.46 -29.81 -38.02
C LEU A 31 -35.55 -30.60 -38.77
N ALA A 32 -35.33 -31.86 -39.03
CA ALA A 32 -36.29 -32.73 -39.72
C ALA A 32 -37.55 -32.97 -38.91
N GLU A 33 -37.46 -32.96 -37.59
CA GLU A 33 -38.60 -33.04 -36.65
C GLU A 33 -39.26 -31.72 -36.32
N ASP A 34 -38.83 -30.59 -36.95
CA ASP A 34 -39.30 -29.23 -36.74
C ASP A 34 -39.20 -28.74 -35.25
N GLN A 35 -38.20 -29.30 -34.53
CA GLN A 35 -37.96 -28.98 -33.14
C GLN A 35 -37.08 -27.73 -32.96
N VAL A 36 -36.24 -27.40 -33.96
CA VAL A 36 -35.30 -26.25 -33.90
C VAL A 36 -35.25 -25.52 -35.24
N ARG A 37 -34.78 -24.29 -35.22
CA ARG A 37 -34.39 -23.55 -36.41
C ARG A 37 -32.91 -23.21 -36.25
N ALA A 38 -32.11 -23.43 -37.30
CA ALA A 38 -30.70 -23.10 -37.31
C ALA A 38 -30.39 -22.16 -38.47
N GLU A 39 -29.44 -21.25 -38.24
CA GLU A 39 -28.78 -20.45 -39.25
C GLU A 39 -27.37 -21.01 -39.42
N GLU A 40 -27.02 -21.42 -40.62
CA GLU A 40 -25.74 -22.04 -40.96
C GLU A 40 -25.04 -21.17 -42.00
N GLU A 41 -23.71 -21.06 -41.86
CA GLU A 41 -22.88 -20.26 -42.77
C GLU A 41 -21.65 -21.05 -43.21
N ASP A 42 -21.28 -20.91 -44.46
CA ASP A 42 -20.02 -21.46 -44.98
C ASP A 42 -18.85 -20.59 -44.55
N VAL A 43 -17.80 -21.22 -44.01
CA VAL A 43 -16.62 -20.50 -43.52
C VAL A 43 -15.74 -20.08 -44.69
N ASP A 44 -15.35 -18.80 -44.76
CA ASP A 44 -14.40 -18.30 -45.75
C ASP A 44 -13.03 -18.98 -45.62
N ALA A 45 -12.30 -19.12 -46.71
CA ALA A 45 -11.01 -19.76 -46.76
C ALA A 45 -9.96 -19.05 -45.85
N GLU A 46 -10.04 -17.71 -45.73
CA GLU A 46 -9.15 -16.94 -44.86
C GLU A 46 -9.43 -17.17 -43.38
N GLU A 47 -10.70 -17.34 -43.00
CA GLU A 47 -11.14 -17.58 -41.62
C GLU A 47 -11.05 -19.05 -41.20
N ALA A 48 -11.10 -19.98 -42.18
CA ALA A 48 -11.11 -21.42 -41.92
C ALA A 48 -9.91 -21.89 -41.08
N VAL A 49 -8.73 -21.30 -41.28
CA VAL A 49 -7.53 -21.60 -40.50
C VAL A 49 -7.76 -21.32 -39.02
N GLY A 50 -8.38 -20.18 -38.67
CA GLY A 50 -8.69 -19.78 -37.31
C GLY A 50 -9.66 -20.75 -36.62
N TYR A 51 -10.79 -21.02 -37.26
CA TYR A 51 -11.84 -21.90 -36.72
C TYR A 51 -11.36 -23.36 -36.59
N LEU A 52 -10.71 -23.92 -37.61
CA LEU A 52 -10.24 -25.30 -37.60
C LEU A 52 -9.10 -25.52 -36.62
N SER A 53 -8.14 -24.57 -36.50
CA SER A 53 -7.05 -24.66 -35.52
C SER A 53 -7.58 -24.57 -34.08
N SER A 54 -8.52 -23.69 -33.81
CA SER A 54 -9.18 -23.56 -32.49
C SER A 54 -9.95 -24.82 -32.13
N TYR A 55 -10.66 -25.41 -33.08
CA TYR A 55 -11.38 -26.68 -32.87
C TYR A 55 -10.43 -27.85 -32.58
N LEU A 56 -9.35 -27.98 -33.39
CA LEU A 56 -8.32 -29.01 -33.15
C LEU A 56 -7.65 -28.82 -31.79
N GLN A 57 -7.33 -27.63 -31.39
CA GLN A 57 -6.77 -27.35 -30.07
C GLN A 57 -7.71 -27.83 -28.94
N GLN A 58 -9.03 -27.61 -29.07
CA GLN A 58 -10.01 -28.07 -28.10
C GLN A 58 -10.04 -29.58 -28.01
N VAL A 59 -10.05 -30.27 -29.16
CA VAL A 59 -10.06 -31.74 -29.24
C VAL A 59 -8.78 -32.32 -28.61
N ILE A 60 -7.61 -31.81 -28.98
CA ILE A 60 -6.33 -32.24 -28.42
C ILE A 60 -6.30 -32.03 -26.90
N ARG A 61 -6.78 -30.85 -26.41
CA ARG A 61 -6.85 -30.56 -24.96
C ARG A 61 -7.73 -31.56 -24.22
N LEU A 62 -8.87 -31.95 -24.79
CA LEU A 62 -9.76 -32.94 -24.19
C LEU A 62 -9.10 -34.30 -24.13
N CYS A 63 -8.42 -34.74 -25.20
CA CYS A 63 -7.70 -36.04 -25.23
C CYS A 63 -6.55 -36.07 -24.21
N LEU A 64 -5.73 -35.01 -24.15
CA LEU A 64 -4.63 -34.93 -23.19
C LEU A 64 -5.14 -34.91 -21.74
N LYS A 65 -6.28 -34.22 -21.47
CA LYS A 65 -6.91 -34.23 -20.17
C LYS A 65 -7.44 -35.59 -19.78
N ASP A 66 -8.12 -36.28 -20.69
CA ASP A 66 -8.65 -37.63 -20.46
C ASP A 66 -7.52 -38.63 -20.15
N ILE A 67 -6.37 -38.51 -20.83
CA ILE A 67 -5.17 -39.32 -20.52
C ILE A 67 -4.67 -38.98 -19.10
N ALA A 68 -4.62 -37.71 -18.72
CA ALA A 68 -4.19 -37.30 -17.37
C ALA A 68 -5.12 -37.84 -16.27
N ASP A 69 -6.43 -37.85 -16.52
CA ASP A 69 -7.44 -38.29 -15.57
C ASP A 69 -7.47 -39.84 -15.41
N ARG A 70 -6.96 -40.61 -16.40
CA ARG A 70 -6.96 -42.08 -16.37
C ARG A 70 -5.71 -42.72 -15.74
N ASP A 71 -4.58 -42.05 -15.82
CA ASP A 71 -3.29 -42.60 -15.35
C ASP A 71 -2.44 -41.45 -14.72
N GLU A 72 -2.50 -41.34 -13.40
CA GLU A 72 -1.77 -40.28 -12.68
C GLU A 72 -0.24 -40.51 -12.67
N GLU A 73 0.23 -41.76 -12.67
CA GLU A 73 1.68 -42.07 -12.55
C GLU A 73 2.45 -41.87 -13.86
N ASN A 74 1.88 -42.28 -15.02
CA ASN A 74 2.55 -42.22 -16.32
C ASN A 74 1.87 -41.26 -17.30
N SER A 75 1.04 -40.36 -16.79
CA SER A 75 0.21 -39.47 -17.63
C SER A 75 1.03 -38.60 -18.58
N VAL A 76 2.17 -38.10 -18.13
CA VAL A 76 3.05 -37.24 -18.94
C VAL A 76 3.64 -38.04 -20.13
N ASP A 77 4.08 -39.26 -19.92
CA ASP A 77 4.66 -40.11 -20.98
C ASP A 77 3.61 -40.47 -22.03
N HIS A 78 2.38 -40.83 -21.60
CA HIS A 78 1.27 -41.10 -22.51
C HIS A 78 0.80 -39.87 -23.27
N GLN A 79 0.74 -38.71 -22.62
CA GLN A 79 0.45 -37.43 -23.29
C GLN A 79 1.53 -37.08 -24.32
N LEU A 80 2.80 -37.30 -23.99
CA LEU A 80 3.93 -37.10 -24.88
C LEU A 80 3.88 -38.01 -26.09
N ALA A 81 3.57 -39.30 -25.89
CA ALA A 81 3.42 -40.29 -26.97
C ALA A 81 2.32 -39.85 -27.95
N LEU A 82 1.11 -39.51 -27.46
CA LEU A 82 0.02 -39.02 -28.29
C LEU A 82 0.42 -37.73 -29.05
N THR A 83 1.09 -36.79 -28.37
CA THR A 83 1.54 -35.54 -28.99
C THR A 83 2.49 -35.81 -30.14
N ASN A 84 3.47 -36.69 -29.95
CA ASN A 84 4.45 -37.04 -30.98
C ASN A 84 3.83 -37.81 -32.15
N GLU A 85 2.85 -38.68 -31.90
CA GLU A 85 2.08 -39.36 -32.95
C GLU A 85 1.31 -38.38 -33.84
N LEU A 86 0.66 -37.38 -33.22
CA LEU A 86 -0.05 -36.32 -33.94
C LEU A 86 0.92 -35.46 -34.77
N ILE A 87 2.06 -35.07 -34.20
CA ILE A 87 3.08 -34.27 -34.92
C ILE A 87 3.62 -35.07 -36.12
N ALA A 88 3.95 -36.34 -35.94
CA ALA A 88 4.43 -37.19 -37.01
C ALA A 88 3.37 -37.39 -38.13
N SER A 89 2.10 -37.41 -37.75
CA SER A 89 0.99 -37.50 -38.73
C SER A 89 0.81 -36.21 -39.51
N LEU A 90 0.96 -35.04 -38.87
CA LEU A 90 0.89 -33.73 -39.51
C LEU A 90 2.12 -33.46 -40.41
N ALA A 91 3.31 -33.85 -39.98
CA ALA A 91 4.55 -33.68 -40.77
C ALA A 91 4.53 -34.41 -42.11
N LYS A 92 3.71 -35.47 -42.24
CA LYS A 92 3.48 -36.15 -43.54
C LYS A 92 2.62 -35.34 -44.50
N LYS A 93 1.97 -34.29 -44.06
CA LYS A 93 1.02 -33.48 -44.85
C LYS A 93 1.57 -32.15 -45.31
N THR A 94 2.66 -31.68 -44.71
CA THR A 94 3.29 -30.42 -45.07
C THR A 94 4.81 -30.49 -44.94
N GLU A 95 5.52 -29.97 -45.94
CA GLU A 95 6.99 -29.87 -45.94
C GLU A 95 7.49 -28.77 -44.99
N GLU A 96 6.66 -27.78 -44.63
CA GLU A 96 7.01 -26.66 -43.75
C GLU A 96 7.30 -27.11 -42.31
N LEU A 97 6.69 -28.21 -41.84
CA LEU A 97 6.95 -28.70 -40.49
C LEU A 97 8.36 -29.32 -40.36
N GLY A 98 8.98 -29.75 -41.46
CA GLY A 98 10.30 -30.40 -41.41
C GLY A 98 10.32 -31.66 -40.54
N GLY A 99 11.46 -32.34 -40.51
CA GLY A 99 11.67 -33.50 -39.62
C GLY A 99 12.16 -33.03 -38.24
N GLY A 100 11.87 -33.83 -37.19
CA GLY A 100 12.40 -33.61 -35.84
C GLY A 100 11.64 -32.60 -35.00
N GLN A 101 10.37 -32.36 -35.31
CA GLN A 101 9.49 -31.48 -34.52
C GLN A 101 8.85 -32.22 -33.32
N GLU A 102 9.08 -33.51 -33.19
CA GLU A 102 8.62 -34.31 -32.06
C GLU A 102 9.21 -33.78 -30.75
N VAL A 103 8.41 -33.79 -29.71
CA VAL A 103 8.84 -33.34 -28.38
C VAL A 103 9.88 -34.31 -27.81
N ALA A 104 11.02 -33.81 -27.38
CA ALA A 104 12.08 -34.59 -26.77
C ALA A 104 11.62 -35.25 -25.46
N ASN A 105 12.23 -36.38 -25.11
CA ASN A 105 12.03 -37.01 -23.80
C ASN A 105 12.53 -36.05 -22.67
N ALA A 106 12.05 -36.29 -21.46
CA ALA A 106 12.34 -35.45 -20.30
C ALA A 106 13.86 -35.15 -20.12
N PRO A 107 14.23 -33.93 -19.80
CA PRO A 107 13.41 -32.73 -19.60
C PRO A 107 13.05 -32.07 -20.94
N PHE A 108 11.77 -31.99 -21.28
CA PHE A 108 11.29 -31.40 -22.54
C PHE A 108 10.95 -29.92 -22.45
N LEU A 109 11.13 -29.29 -21.30
CA LEU A 109 10.83 -27.87 -21.10
C LEU A 109 12.09 -27.03 -20.89
N LEU A 110 12.51 -26.30 -21.92
CA LEU A 110 13.58 -25.30 -21.80
C LEU A 110 13.08 -24.08 -21.03
N ARG A 111 13.78 -23.69 -19.99
CA ARG A 111 13.42 -22.56 -19.13
C ARG A 111 14.25 -21.29 -19.35
N SER A 112 15.49 -21.41 -19.71
CA SER A 112 16.38 -20.29 -20.05
C SER A 112 17.56 -20.80 -20.87
N LEU A 113 18.11 -19.92 -21.70
CA LEU A 113 19.32 -20.17 -22.46
C LEU A 113 20.24 -18.97 -22.33
N GLU A 114 21.50 -19.18 -22.11
CA GLU A 114 22.53 -18.16 -22.04
C GLU A 114 23.78 -18.61 -22.78
N HIS A 115 24.27 -17.77 -23.70
CA HIS A 115 25.54 -17.98 -24.34
C HIS A 115 26.68 -17.64 -23.36
N LYS A 116 27.61 -18.55 -23.14
CA LYS A 116 28.79 -18.31 -22.32
C LYS A 116 29.66 -17.21 -22.97
N LYS A 117 29.44 -15.98 -22.58
CA LYS A 117 30.37 -14.86 -22.85
C LYS A 117 31.28 -14.78 -21.64
N ASN A 118 32.58 -14.72 -21.75
CA ASN A 118 33.66 -14.57 -20.77
C ASN A 118 33.30 -14.03 -19.35
N THR A 119 32.13 -14.32 -18.85
CA THR A 119 31.61 -13.96 -17.53
C THR A 119 31.81 -15.11 -16.57
N LEU A 120 32.48 -14.86 -15.45
CA LEU A 120 32.78 -15.83 -14.41
C LEU A 120 31.56 -16.37 -13.67
N LEU A 121 30.42 -15.69 -13.75
CA LEU A 121 29.17 -16.06 -13.06
C LEU A 121 28.01 -16.16 -14.06
N PRO A 122 27.23 -17.25 -14.03
CA PRO A 122 26.03 -17.38 -14.86
C PRO A 122 24.98 -16.33 -14.45
N ARG A 123 24.28 -15.78 -15.44
CA ARG A 123 23.15 -14.90 -15.21
C ARG A 123 21.99 -15.69 -14.61
N ARG A 124 21.48 -15.27 -13.46
CA ARG A 124 20.24 -15.82 -12.92
C ARG A 124 19.05 -15.09 -13.58
N TRP A 125 18.38 -15.81 -14.49
CA TRP A 125 17.18 -15.29 -15.13
C TRP A 125 16.01 -15.25 -14.14
N GLU A 126 15.45 -14.06 -13.94
CA GLU A 126 14.21 -13.90 -13.20
C GLU A 126 13.04 -14.06 -14.17
N ARG A 127 11.98 -14.73 -13.73
CA ARG A 127 10.82 -15.03 -14.58
C ARG A 127 9.55 -14.53 -13.94
N PRO A 128 8.55 -14.11 -14.77
CA PRO A 128 7.18 -13.96 -14.32
C PRO A 128 6.66 -15.18 -13.57
N ALA A 129 5.83 -14.97 -12.57
CA ALA A 129 5.21 -16.04 -11.81
C ALA A 129 4.11 -16.75 -12.63
N THR A 130 3.46 -16.01 -13.53
CA THR A 130 2.47 -16.55 -14.46
C THR A 130 3.14 -17.03 -15.75
N SER A 131 2.46 -17.93 -16.47
CA SER A 131 2.97 -18.51 -17.71
C SER A 131 3.34 -17.46 -18.76
N LEU A 132 4.37 -17.77 -19.57
CA LEU A 132 4.73 -17.00 -20.79
C LEU A 132 4.03 -17.57 -22.04
N THR A 133 3.28 -18.67 -21.89
CA THR A 133 2.59 -19.34 -23.00
C THR A 133 1.07 -19.37 -22.85
N ARG A 134 0.53 -18.77 -21.77
CA ARG A 134 -0.92 -18.71 -21.52
C ARG A 134 -1.30 -17.33 -21.04
N SER A 135 -2.36 -16.80 -21.60
CA SER A 135 -2.95 -15.54 -21.14
C SER A 135 -3.57 -15.72 -19.74
N PHE A 136 -3.60 -14.66 -18.96
CA PHE A 136 -4.01 -14.67 -17.55
C PHE A 136 -4.73 -13.38 -17.17
N LEU A 137 -5.79 -13.48 -16.36
CA LEU A 137 -6.50 -12.33 -15.82
C LEU A 137 -6.08 -12.05 -14.38
N PHE A 138 -5.56 -10.85 -14.15
CA PHE A 138 -5.28 -10.32 -12.82
C PHE A 138 -6.49 -9.53 -12.33
N THR A 139 -7.04 -9.91 -11.17
CA THR A 139 -8.17 -9.21 -10.54
C THR A 139 -7.76 -8.46 -9.28
N ASN A 140 -6.46 -8.49 -8.96
CA ASN A 140 -5.91 -7.97 -7.73
C ASN A 140 -6.55 -8.57 -6.46
N SER A 141 -7.09 -9.78 -6.57
CA SER A 141 -7.64 -10.52 -5.44
C SER A 141 -6.53 -11.03 -4.53
N LYS A 142 -6.87 -11.36 -3.28
CA LYS A 142 -5.88 -11.94 -2.32
C LYS A 142 -5.26 -13.25 -2.76
N LYS A 143 -5.88 -13.94 -3.73
CA LYS A 143 -5.41 -15.22 -4.26
C LYS A 143 -4.53 -15.06 -5.50
N ASP A 144 -4.56 -13.89 -6.14
CA ASP A 144 -3.77 -13.60 -7.32
C ASP A 144 -2.32 -13.25 -6.96
N VAL A 145 -1.43 -13.47 -7.92
CA VAL A 145 -0.08 -12.93 -7.87
C VAL A 145 -0.15 -11.41 -7.88
N SER A 146 0.66 -10.74 -7.06
CA SER A 146 0.72 -9.28 -7.04
C SER A 146 1.17 -8.73 -8.40
N MET A 147 0.42 -7.75 -8.93
CA MET A 147 0.75 -7.09 -10.20
C MET A 147 2.15 -6.44 -10.15
N VAL A 148 2.54 -5.84 -9.01
CA VAL A 148 3.89 -5.29 -8.82
C VAL A 148 4.96 -6.37 -8.97
N HIS A 149 4.76 -7.51 -8.32
CA HIS A 149 5.71 -8.63 -8.38
C HIS A 149 5.85 -9.15 -9.81
N GLU A 150 4.73 -9.32 -10.48
CA GLU A 150 4.70 -9.83 -11.85
C GLU A 150 5.37 -8.85 -12.81
N LEU A 151 5.01 -7.55 -12.79
CA LEU A 151 5.63 -6.52 -13.62
C LEU A 151 7.14 -6.41 -13.35
N THR A 152 7.57 -6.54 -12.09
CA THR A 152 9.01 -6.53 -11.76
C THR A 152 9.75 -7.67 -12.45
N LYS A 153 9.15 -8.86 -12.51
CA LYS A 153 9.72 -10.03 -13.18
C LYS A 153 9.68 -9.91 -14.70
N GLU A 154 8.61 -9.32 -15.24
CA GLU A 154 8.53 -9.00 -16.67
C GLU A 154 9.65 -8.05 -17.09
N ILE A 155 9.86 -6.94 -16.34
CA ILE A 155 10.95 -5.99 -16.57
C ILE A 155 12.32 -6.69 -16.50
N ALA A 156 12.51 -7.54 -15.51
CA ALA A 156 13.78 -8.23 -15.32
C ALA A 156 14.14 -9.20 -16.46
N SER A 157 13.16 -9.74 -17.18
CA SER A 157 13.35 -10.75 -18.23
C SER A 157 13.17 -10.26 -19.67
N SER A 158 12.85 -8.98 -19.86
CA SER A 158 12.60 -8.39 -21.18
C SER A 158 13.85 -7.82 -21.83
N ASP A 159 13.81 -7.66 -23.14
CA ASP A 159 14.85 -7.00 -23.96
C ASP A 159 14.43 -5.59 -24.38
N ARG A 160 13.14 -5.38 -24.65
CA ARG A 160 12.53 -4.06 -24.92
C ARG A 160 11.21 -3.96 -24.17
N ILE A 161 10.86 -2.75 -23.72
CA ILE A 161 9.63 -2.43 -23.01
C ILE A 161 8.98 -1.20 -23.62
N ASP A 162 7.68 -1.28 -23.91
CA ASP A 162 6.86 -0.19 -24.37
C ASP A 162 5.68 0.02 -23.41
N PHE A 163 5.57 1.22 -22.85
CA PHE A 163 4.47 1.62 -21.96
C PHE A 163 3.58 2.64 -22.64
N LEU A 164 2.29 2.35 -22.76
CA LEU A 164 1.25 3.26 -23.18
C LEU A 164 0.32 3.50 -21.99
N ILE A 165 0.50 4.61 -21.28
CA ILE A 165 -0.14 4.82 -19.97
C ILE A 165 -0.69 6.24 -19.90
N SER A 166 -1.98 6.39 -19.57
CA SER A 166 -2.65 7.70 -19.49
C SER A 166 -1.96 8.64 -18.51
N PHE A 167 -1.64 8.17 -17.30
CA PHE A 167 -0.90 8.97 -16.32
C PHE A 167 0.03 8.15 -15.45
N ILE A 168 1.10 8.79 -15.02
CA ILE A 168 2.19 8.20 -14.27
C ILE A 168 2.37 8.97 -12.96
N ARG A 169 2.08 8.32 -11.84
CA ARG A 169 2.35 8.85 -10.50
C ARG A 169 3.73 8.41 -10.02
N PHE A 170 4.42 9.31 -9.35
CA PHE A 170 5.74 8.99 -8.81
C PHE A 170 5.67 7.86 -7.77
N SER A 171 4.59 7.79 -7.00
CA SER A 171 4.32 6.70 -6.04
C SER A 171 4.24 5.32 -6.70
N GLY A 172 3.63 5.20 -7.87
CA GLY A 172 3.58 3.95 -8.64
C GLY A 172 4.93 3.62 -9.28
N LEU A 173 5.58 4.63 -9.88
CA LEU A 173 6.91 4.46 -10.46
C LEU A 173 7.94 3.94 -9.44
N GLN A 174 7.92 4.44 -8.21
CA GLN A 174 8.84 4.01 -7.16
C GLN A 174 8.83 2.49 -6.93
N LEU A 175 7.69 1.82 -7.17
CA LEU A 175 7.57 0.36 -7.03
C LEU A 175 8.39 -0.40 -8.08
N LEU A 176 8.42 0.09 -9.30
CA LEU A 176 9.09 -0.54 -10.44
C LEU A 176 10.49 0.05 -10.73
N LEU A 177 10.79 1.21 -10.17
CA LEU A 177 12.03 1.96 -10.47
C LEU A 177 13.33 1.15 -10.25
N PRO A 178 13.47 0.31 -9.20
CA PRO A 178 14.67 -0.52 -9.04
C PRO A 178 14.86 -1.50 -10.20
N ALA A 179 13.77 -2.14 -10.67
CA ALA A 179 13.81 -3.07 -11.80
C ALA A 179 14.10 -2.34 -13.12
N LEU A 180 13.46 -1.19 -13.35
CA LEU A 180 13.69 -0.37 -14.56
C LEU A 180 15.13 0.13 -14.64
N ARG A 181 15.72 0.55 -13.52
CA ARG A 181 17.13 0.95 -13.48
C ARG A 181 18.10 -0.18 -13.85
N LEU A 182 17.84 -1.38 -13.33
CA LEU A 182 18.66 -2.55 -13.67
C LEU A 182 18.45 -2.95 -15.13
N PHE A 183 17.22 -2.83 -15.63
CA PHE A 183 16.87 -3.12 -17.01
C PHE A 183 17.60 -2.20 -17.98
N THR A 184 17.48 -0.88 -17.79
CA THR A 184 18.10 0.11 -18.68
C THR A 184 19.63 0.13 -18.55
N ALA A 185 20.17 -0.06 -17.35
CA ALA A 185 21.62 -0.15 -17.13
C ALA A 185 22.30 -1.34 -17.85
N ARG A 186 21.53 -2.41 -18.15
CA ARG A 186 22.04 -3.55 -18.94
C ARG A 186 21.82 -3.40 -20.45
N GLY A 187 21.34 -2.22 -20.92
CA GLY A 187 21.10 -1.93 -22.32
C GLY A 187 19.66 -2.18 -22.80
N GLY A 188 18.71 -2.49 -21.92
CA GLY A 188 17.31 -2.65 -22.27
C GLY A 188 16.68 -1.32 -22.71
N HIS A 189 15.91 -1.32 -23.79
CA HIS A 189 15.23 -0.14 -24.32
C HIS A 189 13.85 0.03 -23.70
N LEU A 190 13.57 1.23 -23.16
CA LEU A 190 12.29 1.61 -22.56
C LEU A 190 11.68 2.79 -23.35
N ARG A 191 10.48 2.59 -23.90
CA ARG A 191 9.73 3.64 -24.58
C ARG A 191 8.41 3.88 -23.84
N ILE A 192 8.04 5.13 -23.67
CA ILE A 192 6.88 5.53 -22.89
C ILE A 192 6.06 6.57 -23.65
N VAL A 193 4.77 6.31 -23.79
CA VAL A 193 3.77 7.26 -24.29
C VAL A 193 2.80 7.59 -23.15
N THR A 194 2.64 8.88 -22.86
CA THR A 194 1.77 9.37 -21.78
C THR A 194 1.14 10.73 -22.12
N THR A 195 0.33 11.30 -21.21
CA THR A 195 -0.35 12.58 -21.41
C THR A 195 -0.37 13.43 -20.15
N THR A 196 -0.59 14.74 -20.34
CA THR A 196 -0.83 15.69 -19.24
C THR A 196 -2.31 15.80 -18.85
N TYR A 197 -3.19 15.05 -19.52
CA TYR A 197 -4.64 15.08 -19.31
C TYR A 197 -5.01 14.89 -17.81
N MET A 198 -5.96 15.69 -17.33
CA MET A 198 -6.41 15.74 -15.93
C MET A 198 -5.35 16.18 -14.90
N GLY A 199 -4.15 16.57 -15.30
CA GLY A 199 -3.07 16.92 -14.38
C GLY A 199 -2.63 15.75 -13.47
N ALA A 200 -2.94 14.52 -13.86
CA ALA A 200 -2.75 13.34 -13.03
C ALA A 200 -1.33 12.76 -13.10
N THR A 201 -0.55 13.10 -14.12
CA THR A 201 0.87 12.73 -14.24
C THR A 201 1.74 13.60 -13.30
N ASP A 202 2.69 12.99 -12.61
CA ASP A 202 3.65 13.73 -11.79
C ASP A 202 4.89 14.08 -12.64
N PRO A 203 5.27 15.38 -12.74
CA PRO A 203 6.44 15.81 -13.50
C PRO A 203 7.70 15.04 -13.13
N LYS A 204 7.94 14.88 -11.84
CA LYS A 204 9.06 14.12 -11.28
C LYS A 204 9.15 12.68 -11.81
N ALA A 205 8.01 12.03 -12.02
CA ALA A 205 8.01 10.67 -12.57
C ALA A 205 8.56 10.64 -13.99
N ILE A 206 8.18 11.62 -14.81
CA ILE A 206 8.68 11.78 -16.19
C ILE A 206 10.16 12.10 -16.18
N GLU A 207 10.61 13.06 -15.36
CA GLU A 207 12.02 13.43 -15.22
C GLU A 207 12.90 12.22 -14.85
N VAL A 208 12.45 11.44 -13.87
CA VAL A 208 13.17 10.24 -13.43
C VAL A 208 13.21 9.18 -14.52
N LEU A 209 12.13 8.94 -15.25
CA LEU A 209 12.08 7.98 -16.35
C LEU A 209 12.99 8.43 -17.49
N ALA A 210 12.90 9.69 -17.92
CA ALA A 210 13.73 10.24 -18.99
C ALA A 210 15.24 10.30 -18.63
N SER A 211 15.57 10.28 -17.34
CA SER A 211 16.97 10.22 -16.89
C SER A 211 17.57 8.81 -16.93
N LEU A 212 16.77 7.77 -17.16
CA LEU A 212 17.27 6.40 -17.28
C LEU A 212 17.99 6.19 -18.62
N PRO A 213 19.10 5.44 -18.65
CA PRO A 213 19.75 5.08 -19.91
C PRO A 213 18.76 4.39 -20.87
N HIS A 214 18.92 4.57 -22.17
CA HIS A 214 18.12 3.91 -23.20
C HIS A 214 16.61 4.06 -23.01
N THR A 215 16.18 5.23 -22.48
CA THR A 215 14.77 5.51 -22.21
C THR A 215 14.31 6.74 -23.00
N GLU A 216 13.20 6.60 -23.67
CA GLU A 216 12.56 7.66 -24.43
C GLU A 216 11.12 7.87 -23.96
N VAL A 217 10.72 9.12 -23.78
CA VAL A 217 9.38 9.49 -23.33
C VAL A 217 8.73 10.41 -24.34
N ARG A 218 7.51 10.11 -24.74
CA ARG A 218 6.67 10.98 -25.57
C ARG A 218 5.41 11.38 -24.83
N ILE A 219 5.04 12.66 -24.92
CA ILE A 219 3.96 13.25 -24.13
C ILE A 219 2.97 13.96 -25.03
N SER A 220 1.68 13.67 -24.88
CA SER A 220 0.63 14.52 -25.44
C SER A 220 0.29 15.64 -24.46
N TYR A 221 0.40 16.87 -24.95
CA TYR A 221 0.00 18.11 -24.25
C TYR A 221 -1.40 18.58 -24.67
N ASP A 222 -2.01 17.92 -25.67
CA ASP A 222 -3.39 18.20 -26.06
C ASP A 222 -4.36 17.41 -25.16
N VAL A 223 -5.19 18.18 -24.44
CA VAL A 223 -6.20 17.62 -23.54
C VAL A 223 -7.62 17.71 -24.09
N LYS A 224 -7.79 18.27 -25.30
CA LYS A 224 -9.11 18.49 -25.90
C LYS A 224 -9.46 17.44 -26.94
N GLU A 225 -8.56 17.15 -27.86
CA GLU A 225 -8.77 16.25 -29.00
C GLU A 225 -8.23 14.84 -28.71
N THR A 226 -6.99 14.74 -28.22
CA THR A 226 -6.33 13.45 -27.94
C THR A 226 -6.47 13.06 -26.48
N ARG A 227 -7.56 12.41 -26.11
CA ARG A 227 -7.78 11.88 -24.76
C ARG A 227 -7.23 10.47 -24.64
N LEU A 228 -5.92 10.35 -24.48
CA LEU A 228 -5.32 9.04 -24.20
C LEU A 228 -5.82 8.50 -22.87
N HIS A 229 -6.55 7.38 -22.90
CA HIS A 229 -7.01 6.67 -21.69
C HIS A 229 -6.59 5.21 -21.68
N ALA A 230 -5.72 4.81 -22.60
CA ALA A 230 -5.15 3.47 -22.66
C ALA A 230 -4.17 3.21 -21.51
N LYS A 231 -4.12 1.97 -21.06
CA LYS A 231 -3.15 1.48 -20.08
C LYS A 231 -2.69 0.12 -20.54
N SER A 232 -1.52 0.11 -21.18
CA SER A 232 -0.88 -1.12 -21.60
C SER A 232 0.62 -1.11 -21.29
N TYR A 233 1.12 -2.29 -20.93
CA TYR A 233 2.51 -2.54 -20.61
C TYR A 233 2.97 -3.69 -21.50
N MET A 234 3.88 -3.46 -22.44
CA MET A 234 4.34 -4.45 -23.39
C MET A 234 5.80 -4.81 -23.11
N PHE A 235 6.08 -6.10 -23.05
CA PHE A 235 7.37 -6.68 -22.71
C PHE A 235 7.81 -7.61 -23.83
N TYR A 236 8.81 -7.18 -24.59
CA TYR A 236 9.32 -7.92 -25.74
C TYR A 236 10.54 -8.75 -25.36
N ARG A 237 10.60 -9.95 -25.92
CA ARG A 237 11.73 -10.88 -25.77
C ARG A 237 12.15 -11.42 -27.13
N GLU A 238 13.44 -11.35 -27.44
CA GLU A 238 14.02 -11.91 -28.65
C GLU A 238 13.79 -13.43 -28.75
N SER A 239 13.57 -14.09 -27.62
CA SER A 239 13.19 -15.51 -27.59
C SER A 239 11.78 -15.81 -28.11
N GLY A 240 10.98 -14.80 -28.47
CA GLY A 240 9.60 -14.93 -28.97
C GLY A 240 8.53 -15.05 -27.89
N TYR A 241 8.90 -15.04 -26.59
CA TYR A 241 7.95 -15.14 -25.45
C TYR A 241 7.52 -13.74 -24.96
N SER A 242 7.14 -12.87 -25.90
CA SER A 242 6.65 -11.52 -25.58
C SER A 242 5.30 -11.56 -24.88
N THR A 243 5.06 -10.57 -24.01
CA THR A 243 3.84 -10.46 -23.21
C THR A 243 3.35 -9.01 -23.18
N ALA A 244 2.05 -8.84 -23.05
CA ALA A 244 1.45 -7.52 -22.86
C ALA A 244 0.39 -7.58 -21.75
N TYR A 245 0.22 -6.47 -21.06
CA TYR A 245 -0.84 -6.26 -20.07
C TYR A 245 -1.73 -5.13 -20.54
N ILE A 246 -3.02 -5.35 -20.57
CA ILE A 246 -4.03 -4.34 -20.91
C ILE A 246 -5.13 -4.36 -19.86
N GLY A 247 -5.55 -3.19 -19.39
CA GLY A 247 -6.58 -3.12 -18.37
C GLY A 247 -6.84 -1.72 -17.85
N SER A 248 -7.26 -1.63 -16.60
CA SER A 248 -7.63 -0.37 -15.96
C SER A 248 -6.47 0.31 -15.20
N SER A 249 -5.34 -0.39 -14.97
CA SER A 249 -4.26 0.09 -14.12
C SER A 249 -3.36 1.13 -14.77
N ASN A 250 -3.42 2.36 -14.28
CA ASN A 250 -2.36 3.36 -14.51
C ASN A 250 -1.15 3.08 -13.61
N LEU A 251 -0.02 3.73 -13.89
CA LEU A 251 1.18 3.62 -13.05
C LEU A 251 1.03 4.49 -11.80
N SER A 252 0.19 4.05 -10.87
CA SER A 252 0.01 4.65 -9.55
C SER A 252 0.08 3.57 -8.46
N HIS A 253 0.43 3.95 -7.23
CA HIS A 253 0.48 2.98 -6.12
C HIS A 253 -0.85 2.25 -5.94
N ALA A 254 -1.94 3.02 -5.91
CA ALA A 254 -3.28 2.47 -5.74
C ALA A 254 -3.65 1.47 -6.84
N ALA A 255 -3.33 1.75 -8.11
CA ALA A 255 -3.73 0.90 -9.23
C ALA A 255 -2.93 -0.41 -9.30
N ILE A 256 -1.60 -0.37 -9.10
CA ILE A 256 -0.76 -1.56 -9.30
C ILE A 256 -0.53 -2.39 -8.02
N ALA A 257 -0.73 -1.80 -6.82
CA ALA A 257 -0.50 -2.48 -5.54
C ALA A 257 -1.79 -2.87 -4.81
N GLU A 258 -2.84 -2.04 -4.83
CA GLU A 258 -3.99 -2.17 -3.94
C GLU A 258 -5.37 -2.08 -4.61
N GLY A 259 -5.43 -1.51 -5.84
CA GLY A 259 -6.68 -1.28 -6.56
C GLY A 259 -7.42 -2.57 -6.89
N MET A 260 -8.77 -2.55 -6.90
CA MET A 260 -9.56 -3.58 -7.56
C MET A 260 -9.53 -3.33 -9.08
N GLU A 261 -8.37 -3.55 -9.68
CA GLU A 261 -8.11 -3.32 -11.09
C GLU A 261 -8.07 -4.65 -11.85
N TRP A 262 -8.66 -4.65 -13.02
CA TRP A 262 -8.62 -5.81 -13.89
C TRP A 262 -7.60 -5.59 -14.99
N ASN A 263 -6.62 -6.50 -15.07
CA ASN A 263 -5.59 -6.46 -16.09
C ASN A 263 -5.46 -7.85 -16.72
N MET A 264 -5.58 -7.89 -18.02
CA MET A 264 -5.38 -9.12 -18.79
C MET A 264 -3.93 -9.17 -19.27
N LYS A 265 -3.22 -10.22 -18.91
CA LYS A 265 -1.96 -10.63 -19.53
C LYS A 265 -2.26 -11.38 -20.80
N VAL A 266 -1.74 -10.91 -21.90
CA VAL A 266 -1.76 -11.57 -23.21
C VAL A 266 -0.35 -12.04 -23.54
N THR A 267 -0.19 -13.21 -24.09
CA THR A 267 1.12 -13.75 -24.48
C THR A 267 1.19 -13.99 -25.98
N ALA A 268 2.35 -13.76 -26.58
CA ALA A 268 2.57 -13.98 -28.01
C ALA A 268 2.37 -15.46 -28.42
N GLN A 269 2.56 -16.39 -27.49
CA GLN A 269 2.38 -17.81 -27.73
C GLN A 269 0.90 -18.25 -27.73
N ASP A 270 0.03 -17.48 -27.05
CA ASP A 270 -1.40 -17.80 -26.95
C ASP A 270 -2.23 -16.96 -27.93
N GLN A 271 -1.90 -15.67 -28.08
CA GLN A 271 -2.64 -14.70 -28.88
C GLN A 271 -1.68 -13.79 -29.67
N PRO A 272 -0.93 -14.34 -30.65
CA PRO A 272 0.07 -13.57 -31.39
C PRO A 272 -0.52 -12.35 -32.09
N HIS A 273 -1.68 -12.47 -32.72
CA HIS A 273 -2.36 -11.37 -33.43
C HIS A 273 -2.73 -10.19 -32.53
N ILE A 274 -3.01 -10.43 -31.25
CA ILE A 274 -3.28 -9.34 -30.31
C ILE A 274 -1.99 -8.58 -29.99
N ILE A 275 -0.88 -9.31 -29.75
CA ILE A 275 0.43 -8.69 -29.52
C ILE A 275 0.88 -7.87 -30.74
N ASP A 276 0.71 -8.43 -31.94
CA ASP A 276 1.06 -7.73 -33.19
C ASP A 276 0.23 -6.44 -33.36
N LYS A 277 -1.08 -6.51 -33.13
CA LYS A 277 -1.97 -5.35 -33.20
C LYS A 277 -1.61 -4.29 -32.15
N MET A 278 -1.31 -4.71 -30.91
CA MET A 278 -0.89 -3.78 -29.85
C MET A 278 0.43 -3.10 -30.19
N SER A 279 1.39 -3.87 -30.73
CA SER A 279 2.68 -3.36 -31.19
C SER A 279 2.51 -2.34 -32.32
N ALA A 280 1.74 -2.66 -33.35
CA ALA A 280 1.46 -1.78 -34.48
C ALA A 280 0.73 -0.50 -34.03
N THR A 281 -0.22 -0.60 -33.10
CA THR A 281 -0.92 0.55 -32.54
C THR A 281 0.02 1.44 -31.73
N PHE A 282 0.92 0.84 -30.93
CA PHE A 282 1.94 1.63 -30.22
C PHE A 282 2.86 2.36 -31.18
N GLU A 283 3.33 1.73 -32.25
CA GLU A 283 4.16 2.38 -33.28
C GLU A 283 3.40 3.54 -33.96
N THR A 284 2.10 3.41 -34.20
CA THR A 284 1.27 4.49 -34.74
C THR A 284 1.28 5.70 -33.79
N TYR A 285 1.06 5.49 -32.49
CA TYR A 285 1.10 6.57 -31.49
C TYR A 285 2.53 7.12 -31.31
N TRP A 286 3.53 6.23 -31.34
CA TRP A 286 4.92 6.64 -31.23
C TRP A 286 5.36 7.60 -32.33
N HIS A 287 4.83 7.47 -33.52
CA HIS A 287 5.18 8.33 -34.66
C HIS A 287 4.15 9.46 -34.94
N SER A 288 3.06 9.52 -34.15
CA SER A 288 2.08 10.59 -34.26
C SER A 288 2.64 11.94 -33.78
N GLU A 289 2.28 13.02 -34.49
CA GLU A 289 2.61 14.39 -34.09
C GLU A 289 1.93 14.82 -32.77
N ASP A 290 0.88 14.11 -32.32
CA ASP A 290 0.19 14.35 -31.07
C ASP A 290 1.06 14.07 -29.84
N PHE A 291 2.12 13.29 -30.01
CA PHE A 291 3.03 12.88 -28.95
C PHE A 291 4.44 13.41 -29.17
N THR A 292 4.76 14.49 -28.51
CA THR A 292 6.08 15.14 -28.61
C THR A 292 7.12 14.43 -27.77
N SER A 293 8.32 14.25 -28.30
CA SER A 293 9.46 13.75 -27.51
C SER A 293 9.77 14.70 -26.35
N TYR A 294 10.00 14.14 -25.18
CA TYR A 294 10.32 14.90 -23.97
C TYR A 294 11.83 14.94 -23.76
N GLU A 295 12.41 16.14 -23.77
CA GLU A 295 13.80 16.39 -23.43
C GLU A 295 13.87 17.10 -22.06
N PRO A 296 14.44 16.47 -20.99
CA PRO A 296 14.40 17.03 -19.64
C PRO A 296 14.89 18.47 -19.53
N GLN A 297 15.97 18.81 -20.23
CA GLN A 297 16.58 20.15 -20.17
C GLN A 297 15.75 21.25 -20.86
N LYS A 298 14.88 20.90 -21.80
CA LYS A 298 14.10 21.85 -22.58
C LYS A 298 12.64 21.91 -22.16
N ASP A 299 12.07 20.76 -21.81
CA ASP A 299 10.61 20.61 -21.70
C ASP A 299 10.11 20.54 -20.25
N GLU A 300 11.01 20.55 -19.24
CA GLU A 300 10.64 20.48 -17.83
C GLU A 300 9.60 21.55 -17.44
N GLU A 301 9.88 22.80 -17.79
CA GLU A 301 9.00 23.90 -17.44
C GLU A 301 7.67 23.84 -18.22
N LYS A 302 7.71 23.45 -19.50
CA LYS A 302 6.52 23.22 -20.34
C LYS A 302 5.61 22.16 -19.73
N LEU A 303 6.20 21.03 -19.29
CA LEU A 303 5.47 19.94 -18.65
C LEU A 303 4.82 20.39 -17.36
N ARG A 304 5.56 21.07 -16.47
CA ARG A 304 5.04 21.59 -15.21
C ARG A 304 3.87 22.56 -15.41
N ARG A 305 4.02 23.52 -16.33
CA ARG A 305 2.93 24.48 -16.65
C ARG A 305 1.69 23.79 -17.23
N ALA A 306 1.85 22.78 -18.06
CA ALA A 306 0.72 22.02 -18.62
C ALA A 306 -0.03 21.28 -17.53
N ILE A 307 0.66 20.59 -16.63
CA ILE A 307 0.07 19.85 -15.53
C ILE A 307 -0.60 20.80 -14.51
N ASP A 308 0.06 21.90 -14.13
CA ASP A 308 -0.49 22.89 -13.20
C ASP A 308 -1.77 23.54 -13.77
N ARG A 309 -1.83 23.79 -15.08
CA ARG A 309 -3.04 24.27 -15.76
C ARG A 309 -4.21 23.30 -15.64
N GLU A 310 -3.96 22.02 -15.83
CA GLU A 310 -4.99 20.98 -15.73
C GLU A 310 -5.41 20.76 -14.27
N ARG A 311 -4.51 20.82 -13.31
CA ARG A 311 -4.81 20.77 -11.87
C ARG A 311 -5.66 21.97 -11.41
N GLY A 312 -5.39 23.17 -11.92
CA GLY A 312 -6.17 24.38 -11.63
C GLY A 312 -7.61 24.31 -12.16
N ARG A 313 -7.86 23.59 -13.25
CA ARG A 313 -9.23 23.35 -13.77
C ARG A 313 -10.00 22.32 -12.95
N SER A 314 -9.34 21.42 -12.25
CA SER A 314 -9.98 20.37 -11.43
C SER A 314 -10.27 20.81 -9.99
N SER A 315 -9.76 21.96 -9.54
CA SER A 315 -9.95 22.47 -8.18
C SER A 315 -11.18 23.38 -7.98
N GLY A 316 -12.01 23.55 -9.00
CA GLY A 316 -13.27 24.29 -8.94
C GLY A 316 -14.44 23.43 -8.49
N THR A 317 -15.03 23.76 -7.32
CA THR A 317 -16.28 23.26 -6.71
C THR A 317 -16.19 21.89 -6.02
N ASP A 318 -16.49 21.72 -4.77
CA ASP A 318 -17.66 22.01 -3.96
C ASP A 318 -17.36 21.80 -2.46
N ALA A 319 -17.34 22.87 -1.72
CA ALA A 319 -17.50 22.80 -0.26
C ALA A 319 -18.98 23.04 0.05
N SER A 320 -19.81 22.02 -0.01
CA SER A 320 -21.14 22.04 0.56
C SER A 320 -21.13 21.29 1.89
N SER A 321 -21.18 22.08 2.94
CA SER A 321 -21.47 21.62 4.31
C SER A 321 -22.90 21.08 4.36
N TYR A 322 -23.03 19.73 4.36
CA TYR A 322 -24.29 19.10 4.70
C TYR A 322 -24.19 18.48 6.09
N ALA A 323 -25.22 18.70 6.91
CA ALA A 323 -25.41 18.01 8.17
C ALA A 323 -25.72 16.53 7.91
N PHE A 324 -24.68 15.70 7.87
CA PHE A 324 -24.83 14.26 7.68
C PHE A 324 -25.22 13.59 9.00
N ASP A 325 -26.19 12.66 8.91
CA ASP A 325 -26.43 11.69 9.97
C ASP A 325 -25.20 10.76 10.08
N ILE A 326 -24.39 10.97 11.11
CA ILE A 326 -23.15 10.21 11.30
C ILE A 326 -23.53 8.77 11.67
N GLN A 327 -23.27 7.86 10.74
CA GLN A 327 -23.43 6.41 10.91
C GLN A 327 -22.07 5.74 11.05
N PRO A 328 -21.98 4.64 11.81
CA PRO A 328 -20.73 3.88 11.89
C PRO A 328 -20.40 3.28 10.53
N TYR A 329 -19.16 3.39 10.12
CA TYR A 329 -18.66 2.66 8.96
C TYR A 329 -18.79 1.14 9.15
N PRO A 330 -18.87 0.32 8.07
CA PRO A 330 -19.07 -1.13 8.19
C PRO A 330 -18.09 -1.82 9.13
N TYR A 331 -16.83 -1.41 9.15
CA TYR A 331 -15.83 -1.97 10.07
C TYR A 331 -16.03 -1.53 11.52
N GLN A 332 -16.51 -0.30 11.77
CA GLN A 332 -16.89 0.17 13.11
C GLN A 332 -18.12 -0.60 13.60
N GLN A 333 -19.07 -0.82 12.70
CA GLN A 333 -20.22 -1.65 13.00
C GLN A 333 -19.82 -3.06 13.42
N ALA A 334 -18.88 -3.70 12.71
CA ALA A 334 -18.37 -5.02 13.07
C ALA A 334 -17.70 -5.03 14.45
N ILE A 335 -16.97 -3.97 14.84
CA ILE A 335 -16.38 -3.83 16.18
C ILE A 335 -17.50 -3.69 17.23
N LEU A 336 -18.53 -2.88 16.96
CA LEU A 336 -19.65 -2.71 17.86
C LEU A 336 -20.42 -4.02 18.06
N ASP A 337 -20.58 -4.83 17.02
CA ASP A 337 -21.26 -6.13 17.08
C ASP A 337 -20.40 -7.16 17.84
N ALA A 338 -19.06 -7.08 17.72
CA ALA A 338 -18.16 -7.89 18.54
C ALA A 338 -18.26 -7.53 20.02
N LEU A 339 -18.35 -6.23 20.36
CA LEU A 339 -18.58 -5.78 21.75
C LEU A 339 -19.91 -6.29 22.31
N ASP A 340 -20.99 -6.23 21.53
CA ASP A 340 -22.30 -6.80 21.92
C ASP A 340 -22.22 -8.31 22.15
N THR A 341 -21.47 -9.02 21.31
CA THR A 341 -21.24 -10.47 21.44
C THR A 341 -20.48 -10.82 22.74
N GLU A 342 -19.41 -10.07 23.05
CA GLU A 342 -18.65 -10.27 24.29
C GLU A 342 -19.53 -10.03 25.52
N ARG A 343 -20.34 -8.97 25.53
CA ARG A 343 -21.17 -8.56 26.67
C ARG A 343 -22.39 -9.46 26.86
N ARG A 344 -23.21 -9.63 25.81
CA ARG A 344 -24.50 -10.34 25.89
C ARG A 344 -24.37 -11.84 25.67
N GLY A 345 -23.42 -12.26 24.83
CA GLY A 345 -23.20 -13.68 24.54
C GLY A 345 -22.30 -14.39 25.54
N LYS A 346 -21.29 -13.68 26.10
CA LYS A 346 -20.25 -14.27 26.97
C LYS A 346 -20.23 -13.67 28.37
N ASP A 347 -21.10 -12.72 28.68
CA ASP A 347 -21.18 -11.97 29.95
C ASP A 347 -19.87 -11.28 30.35
N ARG A 348 -19.14 -10.75 29.35
CA ARG A 348 -17.87 -10.04 29.54
C ARG A 348 -18.08 -8.55 29.31
N TRP A 349 -18.17 -7.78 30.37
CA TRP A 349 -18.51 -6.36 30.34
C TRP A 349 -17.28 -5.44 30.35
N TYR A 350 -16.09 -5.97 30.60
CA TYR A 350 -14.83 -5.27 30.51
C TYR A 350 -14.16 -5.67 29.18
N ASN A 351 -13.98 -4.70 28.28
CA ASN A 351 -13.62 -4.95 26.91
C ASN A 351 -12.43 -4.09 26.47
N LEU A 352 -11.46 -4.70 25.80
CA LEU A 352 -10.37 -4.00 25.15
C LEU A 352 -10.60 -4.00 23.64
N VAL A 353 -10.56 -2.80 23.04
CA VAL A 353 -10.55 -2.61 21.58
C VAL A 353 -9.15 -2.17 21.17
N VAL A 354 -8.52 -2.98 20.34
CA VAL A 354 -7.22 -2.67 19.74
C VAL A 354 -7.47 -2.15 18.33
N ALA A 355 -7.21 -0.86 18.09
CA ALA A 355 -7.46 -0.25 16.78
C ALA A 355 -6.36 0.74 16.42
N ALA A 356 -5.83 0.62 15.19
CA ALA A 356 -4.75 1.47 14.71
C ALA A 356 -5.08 2.96 14.84
N THR A 357 -4.06 3.79 15.02
CA THR A 357 -4.24 5.25 15.06
C THR A 357 -4.84 5.74 13.73
N GLY A 358 -5.88 6.57 13.81
CA GLY A 358 -6.57 7.09 12.63
C GLY A 358 -7.79 6.27 12.18
N THR A 359 -8.10 5.13 12.81
CA THR A 359 -9.30 4.32 12.50
C THR A 359 -10.56 4.75 13.26
N GLY A 360 -10.55 5.88 13.96
CA GLY A 360 -11.74 6.42 14.62
C GLY A 360 -12.13 5.72 15.94
N LYS A 361 -11.16 5.35 16.79
CA LYS A 361 -11.38 4.78 18.14
C LYS A 361 -12.42 5.56 18.94
N THR A 362 -12.32 6.88 18.94
CA THR A 362 -13.25 7.77 19.66
C THR A 362 -14.68 7.67 19.11
N ALA A 363 -14.85 7.60 17.78
CA ALA A 363 -16.18 7.43 17.18
C ALA A 363 -16.77 6.06 17.54
N ILE A 364 -15.97 5.00 17.53
CA ILE A 364 -16.41 3.66 17.97
C ILE A 364 -16.92 3.73 19.41
N SER A 365 -16.18 4.36 20.31
CA SER A 365 -16.60 4.48 21.72
C SER A 365 -17.86 5.32 21.92
N ALA A 366 -18.04 6.38 21.09
CA ALA A 366 -19.26 7.19 21.13
C ALA A 366 -20.48 6.44 20.61
N PHE A 367 -20.36 5.66 19.52
CA PHE A 367 -21.43 4.78 19.04
C PHE A 367 -21.76 3.65 20.04
N ASP A 368 -20.74 3.09 20.67
CA ASP A 368 -20.92 2.08 21.69
C ASP A 368 -21.69 2.62 22.90
N TYR A 369 -21.31 3.80 23.40
CA TYR A 369 -22.04 4.49 24.45
C TYR A 369 -23.50 4.82 24.02
N ARG A 370 -23.73 5.31 22.81
CA ARG A 370 -25.07 5.59 22.27
C ARG A 370 -25.94 4.33 22.28
N ARG A 371 -25.41 3.16 21.86
CA ARG A 371 -26.12 1.87 21.91
C ARG A 371 -26.44 1.45 23.34
N PHE A 372 -25.47 1.59 24.24
CA PHE A 372 -25.65 1.25 25.65
C PHE A 372 -26.72 2.14 26.30
N ALA A 373 -26.64 3.44 26.13
CA ALA A 373 -27.63 4.40 26.65
C ALA A 373 -29.05 4.12 26.13
N ALA A 374 -29.19 3.86 24.82
CA ALA A 374 -30.49 3.53 24.22
C ALA A 374 -31.09 2.22 24.72
N SER A 375 -30.29 1.30 25.24
CA SER A 375 -30.75 0.01 25.80
C SER A 375 -31.28 0.10 27.24
N ARG A 376 -31.17 1.27 27.90
CA ARG A 376 -31.57 1.47 29.29
C ARG A 376 -32.75 2.47 29.40
N LYS A 377 -33.68 2.19 30.33
CA LYS A 377 -34.82 3.07 30.61
C LYS A 377 -34.43 4.23 31.56
N GLU A 378 -33.41 4.04 32.37
CA GLU A 378 -32.89 5.03 33.28
C GLU A 378 -31.67 5.70 32.63
N GLY A 379 -31.43 6.96 32.96
CA GLY A 379 -30.26 7.67 32.44
C GLY A 379 -28.95 6.93 32.73
N THR A 380 -28.01 6.99 31.79
CA THR A 380 -26.68 6.38 31.95
C THR A 380 -25.62 7.43 32.23
N ARG A 381 -24.65 7.11 33.06
CA ARG A 381 -23.55 8.01 33.43
C ARG A 381 -22.24 7.53 32.84
N LEU A 382 -21.50 8.49 32.26
CA LEU A 382 -20.25 8.22 31.52
C LEU A 382 -19.05 8.94 32.15
N LEU A 383 -17.96 8.23 32.34
CA LEU A 383 -16.65 8.82 32.58
C LEU A 383 -15.70 8.47 31.43
N PHE A 384 -15.22 9.49 30.73
CA PHE A 384 -14.21 9.34 29.68
C PHE A 384 -12.86 9.87 30.19
N ILE A 385 -11.84 8.99 30.19
CA ILE A 385 -10.50 9.31 30.69
C ILE A 385 -9.49 9.29 29.57
N ALA A 386 -8.68 10.35 29.47
CA ALA A 386 -7.48 10.41 28.67
C ALA A 386 -6.39 11.16 29.41
N HIS A 387 -5.18 11.16 28.90
CA HIS A 387 -4.04 11.83 29.55
C HIS A 387 -3.77 13.23 29.02
N ARG A 388 -4.38 13.66 27.89
CA ARG A 388 -4.21 14.98 27.28
C ARG A 388 -5.54 15.71 27.08
N GLU A 389 -5.50 17.01 27.31
CA GLU A 389 -6.65 17.89 27.17
C GLU A 389 -7.18 17.95 25.73
N GLU A 390 -6.30 17.97 24.72
CA GLU A 390 -6.67 18.00 23.32
C GLU A 390 -7.48 16.76 22.92
N ILE A 391 -7.09 15.58 23.40
CA ILE A 391 -7.83 14.32 23.19
C ILE A 391 -9.22 14.43 23.79
N LEU A 392 -9.33 14.94 25.03
CA LEU A 392 -10.62 15.10 25.71
C LEU A 392 -11.55 16.06 24.97
N LYS A 393 -11.04 17.20 24.48
CA LYS A 393 -11.82 18.17 23.69
C LYS A 393 -12.33 17.56 22.38
N GLN A 394 -11.47 16.84 21.67
CA GLN A 394 -11.85 16.15 20.42
C GLN A 394 -12.86 15.04 20.70
N SER A 395 -12.67 14.26 21.78
CA SER A 395 -13.58 13.19 22.15
C SER A 395 -14.94 13.72 22.53
N LEU A 396 -14.99 14.78 23.34
CA LEU A 396 -16.25 15.44 23.70
C LEU A 396 -16.99 15.96 22.46
N SER A 397 -16.29 16.61 21.53
CA SER A 397 -16.89 17.07 20.27
C SER A 397 -17.44 15.90 19.43
N CYS A 398 -16.71 14.80 19.35
CA CYS A 398 -17.15 13.58 18.66
C CYS A 398 -18.42 12.98 19.31
N PHE A 399 -18.44 12.91 20.64
CA PHE A 399 -19.60 12.41 21.39
C PHE A 399 -20.84 13.30 21.16
N ARG A 400 -20.69 14.63 21.21
CA ARG A 400 -21.78 15.59 20.91
C ARG A 400 -22.38 15.35 19.53
N GLN A 401 -21.53 15.13 18.53
CA GLN A 401 -21.99 14.85 17.16
C GLN A 401 -22.70 13.49 17.05
N VAL A 402 -22.14 12.44 17.65
CA VAL A 402 -22.73 11.08 17.60
C VAL A 402 -24.03 11.01 18.40
N MET A 403 -24.08 11.66 19.58
CA MET A 403 -25.29 11.72 20.43
C MET A 403 -26.35 12.68 19.88
N LYS A 404 -25.96 13.55 18.91
CA LYS A 404 -26.82 14.65 18.39
C LYS A 404 -27.26 15.63 19.47
N ASP A 405 -26.42 15.83 20.47
CA ASP A 405 -26.66 16.71 21.61
C ASP A 405 -25.46 17.65 21.81
N PRO A 406 -25.56 18.94 21.46
CA PRO A 406 -24.48 19.91 21.60
C PRO A 406 -24.10 20.18 23.07
N ASP A 407 -25.01 19.92 24.01
CA ASP A 407 -24.79 20.11 25.44
C ASP A 407 -24.32 18.84 26.15
N PHE A 408 -24.19 17.73 25.44
CA PHE A 408 -23.71 16.48 26.00
C PHE A 408 -22.31 16.62 26.61
N GLY A 409 -22.19 16.22 27.86
CA GLY A 409 -20.93 16.05 28.56
C GLY A 409 -20.20 17.35 28.96
N ALA A 410 -19.48 17.27 30.05
CA ALA A 410 -18.66 18.34 30.60
C ALA A 410 -17.17 18.00 30.60
N LEU A 411 -16.31 18.99 30.38
CA LEU A 411 -14.86 18.85 30.40
C LEU A 411 -14.29 19.22 31.78
N ALA A 412 -13.45 18.34 32.34
CA ALA A 412 -12.71 18.58 33.58
C ALA A 412 -11.20 18.43 33.34
N VAL A 413 -10.50 19.56 33.14
CA VAL A 413 -9.07 19.61 32.88
C VAL A 413 -8.44 20.81 33.57
N GLY A 414 -7.24 20.64 34.15
CA GLY A 414 -6.52 21.69 34.82
C GLY A 414 -7.34 22.30 35.98
N GLY A 415 -7.48 23.62 35.98
CA GLY A 415 -8.25 24.39 36.97
C GLY A 415 -9.75 24.53 36.67
N HIS A 416 -10.23 24.04 35.54
CA HIS A 416 -11.64 24.15 35.15
C HIS A 416 -12.48 23.09 35.87
N ARG A 417 -13.49 23.54 36.61
CA ARG A 417 -14.51 22.69 37.23
C ARG A 417 -15.60 22.38 36.19
N ALA A 418 -15.97 21.11 36.11
CA ALA A 418 -17.08 20.69 35.27
C ALA A 418 -18.41 21.28 35.77
N SER A 419 -19.29 21.65 34.84
CA SER A 419 -20.64 22.14 35.14
C SER A 419 -21.56 21.06 35.73
N HIS A 420 -21.32 19.82 35.35
CA HIS A 420 -22.02 18.64 35.82
C HIS A 420 -21.10 17.41 35.75
N VAL A 421 -21.42 16.34 36.45
CA VAL A 421 -20.55 15.15 36.58
C VAL A 421 -21.14 13.89 35.95
N GLU A 422 -22.34 13.96 35.38
CA GLU A 422 -23.05 12.79 34.84
C GLU A 422 -22.36 12.21 33.59
N HIS A 423 -21.91 13.08 32.67
CA HIS A 423 -21.13 12.71 31.50
C HIS A 423 -19.83 13.52 31.52
N LEU A 424 -18.79 12.93 32.12
CA LEU A 424 -17.59 13.67 32.43
C LEU A 424 -16.41 13.22 31.55
N PHE A 425 -15.76 14.20 30.92
CA PHE A 425 -14.51 14.01 30.18
C PHE A 425 -13.37 14.60 31.00
N MET A 426 -12.53 13.75 31.58
CA MET A 426 -11.55 14.18 32.59
C MET A 426 -10.15 13.65 32.28
N SER A 427 -9.13 14.47 32.57
CA SER A 427 -7.75 13.97 32.50
C SER A 427 -7.40 13.13 33.72
N ILE A 428 -6.56 12.10 33.50
CA ILE A 428 -6.08 11.25 34.61
C ILE A 428 -5.32 12.06 35.65
N GLN A 429 -4.64 13.13 35.24
CA GLN A 429 -3.93 14.04 36.14
C GLN A 429 -4.92 14.82 37.03
N THR A 430 -6.02 15.30 36.45
CA THR A 430 -7.08 16.01 37.20
C THR A 430 -7.77 15.07 38.17
N LEU A 431 -8.07 13.83 37.75
CA LEU A 431 -8.66 12.82 38.62
C LEU A 431 -7.81 12.58 39.87
N ASN A 432 -6.49 12.46 39.72
CA ASN A 432 -5.57 12.24 40.84
C ASN A 432 -5.32 13.49 41.69
N SER A 433 -5.07 14.66 41.06
CA SER A 433 -4.73 15.90 41.77
C SER A 433 -5.89 16.42 42.62
N GLN A 434 -7.13 16.25 42.13
CA GLN A 434 -8.33 16.65 42.86
C GLN A 434 -8.85 15.55 43.82
N ARG A 435 -8.21 14.37 43.83
CA ARG A 435 -8.68 13.18 44.53
C ARG A 435 -10.15 12.90 44.21
N PHE A 436 -10.52 13.04 42.94
CA PHE A 436 -11.91 12.98 42.50
C PHE A 436 -12.55 11.62 42.84
N PHE A 437 -11.78 10.55 42.75
CA PHE A 437 -12.24 9.20 43.10
C PHE A 437 -12.68 9.06 44.58
N GLU A 438 -12.07 9.79 45.51
CA GLU A 438 -12.47 9.74 46.92
C GLU A 438 -13.83 10.42 47.19
N LYS A 439 -14.29 11.27 46.30
CA LYS A 439 -15.53 12.06 46.45
C LYS A 439 -16.73 11.43 45.74
N MET A 440 -16.50 10.36 44.97
CA MET A 440 -17.52 9.73 44.15
C MET A 440 -17.80 8.31 44.60
N ASP A 441 -19.07 7.91 44.49
CA ASP A 441 -19.47 6.53 44.73
C ASP A 441 -18.76 5.60 43.73
N PRO A 442 -18.20 4.46 44.15
CA PRO A 442 -17.55 3.51 43.28
C PRO A 442 -18.42 3.01 42.11
N TYR A 443 -19.73 2.99 42.27
CA TYR A 443 -20.70 2.54 41.28
C TYR A 443 -21.42 3.70 40.55
N TYR A 444 -20.95 4.95 40.73
CA TYR A 444 -21.61 6.12 40.16
C TYR A 444 -21.67 6.10 38.63
N TYR A 445 -20.60 5.68 37.96
CA TYR A 445 -20.54 5.62 36.52
C TYR A 445 -20.93 4.24 35.99
N ASP A 446 -21.89 4.22 35.05
CA ASP A 446 -22.34 2.98 34.40
C ASP A 446 -21.31 2.50 33.35
N MET A 447 -20.66 3.45 32.67
CA MET A 447 -19.62 3.17 31.69
C MET A 447 -18.39 4.05 31.90
N ILE A 448 -17.23 3.42 31.91
CA ILE A 448 -15.95 4.12 31.93
C ILE A 448 -15.19 3.77 30.65
N ILE A 449 -14.75 4.80 29.93
CA ILE A 449 -13.92 4.68 28.72
C ILE A 449 -12.54 5.23 29.04
N VAL A 450 -11.52 4.47 28.75
CA VAL A 450 -10.12 4.87 28.92
C VAL A 450 -9.45 4.83 27.56
N ASP A 451 -9.11 6.01 27.05
CA ASP A 451 -8.35 6.12 25.79
C ASP A 451 -6.86 5.98 26.04
N GLU A 452 -6.15 5.43 25.06
CA GLU A 452 -4.73 5.02 25.15
C GLU A 452 -4.47 4.13 26.39
N PHE A 453 -5.26 3.07 26.52
CA PHE A 453 -5.26 2.16 27.68
C PHE A 453 -3.88 1.52 27.95
N HIS A 454 -2.95 1.54 27.01
CA HIS A 454 -1.58 1.10 27.25
C HIS A 454 -0.87 1.88 28.37
N HIS A 455 -1.36 3.08 28.74
CA HIS A 455 -0.90 3.82 29.91
C HIS A 455 -1.47 3.29 31.25
N ALA A 456 -2.47 2.42 31.23
CA ALA A 456 -3.19 1.98 32.44
C ALA A 456 -2.34 1.19 33.46
N ALA A 457 -1.22 0.62 33.04
CA ALA A 457 -0.27 0.01 33.96
C ALA A 457 0.53 1.01 34.81
N ALA A 458 0.50 2.32 34.47
CA ALA A 458 1.14 3.33 35.29
C ALA A 458 0.40 3.55 36.60
N ARG A 459 1.14 3.88 37.66
CA ARG A 459 0.58 4.11 39.01
C ARG A 459 -0.56 5.14 39.03
N SER A 460 -0.52 6.09 38.10
CA SER A 460 -1.55 7.13 37.99
C SER A 460 -2.95 6.60 37.62
N TYR A 461 -3.05 5.43 36.99
CA TYR A 461 -4.35 4.82 36.64
C TYR A 461 -4.88 3.86 37.68
N GLN A 462 -4.06 3.45 38.68
CA GLN A 462 -4.45 2.49 39.69
C GLN A 462 -5.64 2.98 40.54
N ASN A 463 -5.64 4.27 40.92
CA ASN A 463 -6.75 4.86 41.68
C ASN A 463 -8.09 4.78 40.93
N LEU A 464 -8.08 5.01 39.59
CA LEU A 464 -9.25 4.87 38.75
C LEU A 464 -9.74 3.43 38.70
N LEU A 465 -8.85 2.50 38.39
CA LEU A 465 -9.19 1.09 38.11
C LEU A 465 -9.49 0.26 39.39
N THR A 466 -9.02 0.70 40.56
CA THR A 466 -9.30 0.03 41.86
C THR A 466 -10.51 0.61 42.54
N HIS A 467 -10.82 1.89 42.37
CA HIS A 467 -11.94 2.54 43.06
C HIS A 467 -13.28 2.34 42.36
N PHE A 468 -13.31 2.58 41.03
CA PHE A 468 -14.57 2.53 40.28
C PHE A 468 -14.90 1.12 39.78
N HIS A 469 -16.18 0.75 39.92
CA HIS A 469 -16.73 -0.53 39.46
C HIS A 469 -17.87 -0.30 38.44
N PRO A 470 -17.56 0.16 37.24
CA PRO A 470 -18.57 0.41 36.23
C PRO A 470 -19.18 -0.90 35.71
N LYS A 471 -20.38 -0.83 35.16
CA LYS A 471 -20.95 -1.97 34.43
C LYS A 471 -20.11 -2.27 33.18
N ILE A 472 -19.67 -1.23 32.46
CA ILE A 472 -18.81 -1.37 31.28
C ILE A 472 -17.51 -0.62 31.52
N LEU A 473 -16.39 -1.34 31.39
CA LEU A 473 -15.07 -0.76 31.21
C LEU A 473 -14.64 -0.97 29.77
N LEU A 474 -14.45 0.11 29.00
CA LEU A 474 -13.96 0.06 27.64
C LEU A 474 -12.56 0.67 27.54
N GLY A 475 -11.57 -0.17 27.29
CA GLY A 475 -10.21 0.24 26.98
C GLY A 475 -10.01 0.40 25.48
N LEU A 476 -9.41 1.52 25.05
CA LEU A 476 -9.03 1.78 23.66
C LEU A 476 -7.52 1.89 23.57
N THR A 477 -6.90 1.20 22.64
CA THR A 477 -5.45 1.31 22.39
C THR A 477 -5.11 1.00 20.94
N ALA A 478 -4.00 1.55 20.44
CA ALA A 478 -3.44 1.16 19.15
C ALA A 478 -2.45 -0.02 19.29
N THR A 479 -1.84 -0.18 20.46
CA THR A 479 -0.79 -1.16 20.74
C THR A 479 -1.04 -1.78 22.10
N PRO A 480 -1.48 -3.04 22.18
CA PRO A 480 -1.65 -3.73 23.47
C PRO A 480 -0.31 -4.23 24.02
N GLU A 481 0.70 -4.39 23.14
CA GLU A 481 2.03 -4.88 23.51
C GLU A 481 2.86 -3.76 24.16
N ARG A 482 3.35 -4.00 25.36
CA ARG A 482 4.24 -3.09 26.08
C ARG A 482 5.66 -3.64 26.18
N MET A 483 6.64 -2.75 26.01
CA MET A 483 8.06 -3.12 26.16
C MET A 483 8.49 -3.30 27.62
N ASP A 484 7.73 -2.75 28.57
CA ASP A 484 8.01 -2.84 30.02
C ASP A 484 7.40 -4.06 30.71
N GLY A 485 6.75 -4.97 29.95
CA GLY A 485 6.18 -6.22 30.44
C GLY A 485 4.87 -6.07 31.24
N GLY A 486 4.29 -4.87 31.30
CA GLY A 486 3.00 -4.66 31.97
C GLY A 486 1.86 -5.31 31.18
N ASP A 487 1.19 -6.31 31.79
CA ASP A 487 0.04 -6.99 31.15
C ASP A 487 -1.24 -6.19 31.37
N ILE A 488 -1.64 -5.43 30.33
CA ILE A 488 -2.92 -4.71 30.33
C ILE A 488 -4.12 -5.64 30.06
N LEU A 489 -3.90 -6.83 29.50
CA LEU A 489 -4.97 -7.77 29.21
C LEU A 489 -5.60 -8.34 30.46
N SER A 490 -4.86 -8.37 31.58
CA SER A 490 -5.37 -8.84 32.89
C SER A 490 -6.63 -8.09 33.34
N TYR A 491 -6.77 -6.80 33.00
CA TYR A 491 -7.98 -6.02 33.30
C TYR A 491 -9.21 -6.47 32.49
N PHE A 492 -9.00 -7.21 31.40
CA PHE A 492 -10.02 -7.68 30.48
C PHE A 492 -10.10 -9.21 30.41
N GLY A 493 -9.68 -9.90 31.49
CA GLY A 493 -9.70 -11.36 31.55
C GLY A 493 -8.81 -12.04 30.50
N GLY A 494 -7.74 -11.40 30.06
CA GLY A 494 -6.80 -11.92 29.06
C GLY A 494 -7.30 -11.86 27.61
N HIS A 495 -8.38 -11.11 27.32
CA HIS A 495 -9.02 -11.10 26.00
C HIS A 495 -9.04 -9.71 25.36
N ILE A 496 -8.93 -9.71 24.01
CA ILE A 496 -9.19 -8.56 23.15
C ILE A 496 -10.58 -8.76 22.53
N ALA A 497 -11.50 -7.81 22.77
CA ALA A 497 -12.87 -7.90 22.30
C ALA A 497 -12.98 -7.67 20.77
N ALA A 498 -12.20 -6.74 20.25
CA ALA A 498 -12.11 -6.49 18.82
C ALA A 498 -10.73 -5.93 18.47
N GLU A 499 -10.24 -6.29 17.29
CA GLU A 499 -8.92 -5.89 16.83
C GLU A 499 -8.94 -5.47 15.38
N ILE A 500 -8.31 -4.32 15.09
CA ILE A 500 -7.99 -3.86 13.74
C ILE A 500 -6.60 -3.22 13.74
N ARG A 501 -5.60 -4.00 13.37
CA ARG A 501 -4.22 -3.55 13.34
C ARG A 501 -3.90 -2.70 12.12
N LEU A 502 -2.77 -2.01 12.16
CA LEU A 502 -2.33 -1.15 11.06
C LEU A 502 -2.37 -1.84 9.68
N PRO A 503 -1.86 -3.07 9.52
CA PRO A 503 -1.93 -3.77 8.25
C PRO A 503 -3.38 -4.00 7.76
N ASP A 504 -4.25 -4.46 8.66
CA ASP A 504 -5.65 -4.72 8.33
C ASP A 504 -6.39 -3.42 7.96
N ALA A 505 -6.06 -2.32 8.67
CA ALA A 505 -6.65 -1.02 8.40
C ALA A 505 -6.24 -0.48 7.02
N ILE A 506 -4.98 -0.68 6.61
CA ILE A 506 -4.52 -0.32 5.26
C ILE A 506 -5.16 -1.23 4.21
N GLU A 507 -5.18 -2.55 4.44
CA GLU A 507 -5.79 -3.50 3.52
C GLU A 507 -7.27 -3.23 3.28
N ARG A 508 -7.99 -2.79 4.32
CA ARG A 508 -9.39 -2.38 4.24
C ARG A 508 -9.59 -0.95 3.73
N ARG A 509 -8.54 -0.27 3.30
CA ARG A 509 -8.55 1.13 2.81
C ARG A 509 -9.11 2.14 3.83
N LEU A 510 -8.92 1.88 5.10
CA LEU A 510 -9.28 2.81 6.18
C LEU A 510 -8.16 3.82 6.42
N LEU A 511 -6.95 3.43 6.08
CA LEU A 511 -5.75 4.23 6.16
C LEU A 511 -5.03 4.26 4.81
N CYS A 512 -4.28 5.34 4.58
CA CYS A 512 -3.47 5.52 3.39
C CYS A 512 -2.28 4.54 3.41
N PRO A 513 -1.93 3.90 2.30
CA PRO A 513 -0.70 3.13 2.19
C PRO A 513 0.53 4.02 2.36
N PHE A 514 1.70 3.42 2.62
CA PHE A 514 2.92 4.19 2.78
C PHE A 514 4.14 3.54 2.14
N HIS A 515 5.06 4.38 1.68
CA HIS A 515 6.42 3.99 1.30
C HIS A 515 7.37 4.29 2.46
N TYR A 516 8.12 3.29 2.91
CA TYR A 516 9.11 3.46 3.96
C TYR A 516 10.52 3.41 3.37
N PHE A 517 11.30 4.45 3.63
CA PHE A 517 12.69 4.57 3.22
C PHE A 517 13.58 4.74 4.44
N GLY A 518 14.41 3.73 4.71
CA GLY A 518 15.52 3.87 5.65
C GLY A 518 16.64 4.68 4.98
N VAL A 519 16.85 5.89 5.46
CA VAL A 519 17.89 6.80 4.96
C VAL A 519 19.08 6.75 5.90
N THR A 520 20.29 6.53 5.35
CA THR A 520 21.49 6.56 6.20
C THR A 520 21.73 7.96 6.71
N ASP A 521 21.77 8.10 8.03
CA ASP A 521 22.15 9.34 8.70
C ASP A 521 23.69 9.50 8.61
N PRO A 522 24.21 10.65 8.19
CA PRO A 522 25.65 10.87 8.15
C PRO A 522 26.29 10.93 9.54
N VAL A 523 25.50 11.05 10.59
CA VAL A 523 25.96 11.17 11.98
C VAL A 523 25.98 9.82 12.67
N SER A 524 27.09 9.47 13.33
CA SER A 524 27.23 8.26 14.13
C SER A 524 26.72 8.47 15.56
N LEU A 525 25.94 7.52 16.07
CA LEU A 525 25.49 7.49 17.46
C LEU A 525 26.27 6.51 18.34
N ALA A 526 27.40 5.98 17.85
CA ALA A 526 28.16 4.94 18.55
C ALA A 526 28.71 5.38 19.90
N GLU A 527 28.99 6.68 20.04
CA GLU A 527 29.57 7.28 21.26
C GLU A 527 28.54 7.87 22.22
N ILE A 528 27.26 7.95 21.78
CA ILE A 528 26.17 8.52 22.60
C ILE A 528 25.79 7.52 23.71
N LYS A 529 25.65 8.01 24.92
CA LYS A 529 25.24 7.21 26.08
C LYS A 529 23.87 6.56 25.86
N TRP A 530 23.80 5.28 26.17
CA TRP A 530 22.59 4.48 26.11
C TRP A 530 22.17 4.06 27.51
N THR A 531 21.08 4.63 28.04
CA THR A 531 20.61 4.40 29.41
C THR A 531 19.11 4.14 29.40
N GLY A 532 18.63 3.13 30.12
CA GLY A 532 17.21 2.83 30.22
C GLY A 532 16.49 2.42 28.93
N GLY A 533 17.23 1.99 27.90
CA GLY A 533 16.66 1.64 26.61
C GLY A 533 16.59 2.79 25.60
N GLU A 534 17.13 3.97 25.93
CA GLU A 534 17.11 5.16 25.09
C GLU A 534 18.49 5.84 25.04
N TYR A 535 18.74 6.64 24.02
CA TYR A 535 19.90 7.51 23.93
C TYR A 535 19.71 8.75 24.83
N ASP A 536 20.81 9.27 25.38
CA ASP A 536 20.79 10.52 26.13
C ASP A 536 20.33 11.69 25.26
N ALA A 537 19.18 12.28 25.61
CA ALA A 537 18.54 13.34 24.83
C ALA A 537 19.40 14.61 24.73
N SER A 538 20.17 14.94 25.78
CA SER A 538 21.01 16.14 25.82
C SER A 538 22.23 15.96 24.91
N GLU A 539 22.82 14.77 24.87
CA GLU A 539 23.92 14.44 23.96
C GLU A 539 23.43 14.43 22.50
N LEU A 540 22.24 13.88 22.23
CA LEU A 540 21.62 13.94 20.90
C LEU A 540 21.31 15.38 20.48
N GLU A 541 20.74 16.20 21.37
CA GLU A 541 20.47 17.62 21.09
C GLU A 541 21.76 18.32 20.67
N ARG A 542 22.81 18.18 21.46
CA ARG A 542 24.11 18.81 21.17
C ARG A 542 24.65 18.34 19.81
N LEU A 543 24.57 17.06 19.52
CA LEU A 543 25.07 16.47 18.28
C LEU A 543 24.31 17.00 17.05
N TYR A 544 23.00 17.22 17.18
CA TYR A 544 22.13 17.64 16.08
C TYR A 544 21.96 19.15 15.94
N THR A 545 22.41 19.96 16.93
CA THR A 545 22.21 21.41 16.94
C THR A 545 23.50 22.23 17.15
N ALA A 546 24.55 21.62 17.70
CA ALA A 546 25.81 22.37 17.91
C ALA A 546 26.39 22.79 16.57
N GLY A 547 26.27 24.08 16.24
CA GLY A 547 26.47 24.77 14.97
C GLY A 547 27.74 24.49 14.18
N GLY A 548 28.10 23.23 14.03
CA GLY A 548 29.24 22.75 13.25
C GLY A 548 28.80 22.17 11.92
N ALA A 549 29.80 21.83 11.10
CA ALA A 549 29.62 21.23 9.77
C ALA A 549 28.73 19.97 9.79
N LEU A 550 28.73 19.18 10.87
CA LEU A 550 27.97 17.95 11.01
C LEU A 550 26.45 18.15 11.08
N ALA A 551 25.98 19.13 11.87
CA ALA A 551 24.56 19.42 11.98
C ALA A 551 24.00 19.94 10.64
N SER A 552 24.73 20.84 9.98
CA SER A 552 24.36 21.35 8.65
C SER A 552 24.45 20.26 7.56
N GLN A 553 25.45 19.40 7.61
CA GLN A 553 25.57 18.23 6.70
C GLN A 553 24.38 17.28 6.86
N ARG A 554 23.94 17.03 8.10
CA ARG A 554 22.76 16.23 8.40
C ARG A 554 21.48 16.86 7.85
N ALA A 555 21.27 18.15 8.12
CA ALA A 555 20.11 18.90 7.63
C ALA A 555 20.07 18.91 6.09
N ARG A 556 21.20 19.06 5.43
CA ARG A 556 21.32 18.93 3.97
C ARG A 556 20.95 17.52 3.49
N ALA A 557 21.46 16.46 4.14
CA ALA A 557 21.11 15.10 3.78
C ALA A 557 19.61 14.81 3.92
N ILE A 558 18.93 15.45 4.88
CA ILE A 558 17.47 15.38 5.05
C ILE A 558 16.78 16.09 3.89
N GLY A 559 17.24 17.27 3.48
CA GLY A 559 16.73 17.99 2.31
C GLY A 559 16.91 17.17 1.02
N ASP A 560 18.09 16.61 0.80
CA ASP A 560 18.40 15.76 -0.35
C ASP A 560 17.50 14.51 -0.39
N ALA A 561 17.22 13.91 0.77
CA ALA A 561 16.29 12.78 0.87
C ALA A 561 14.83 13.19 0.55
N LEU A 562 14.38 14.34 1.03
CA LEU A 562 13.07 14.87 0.64
C LEU A 562 12.96 15.05 -0.88
N LEU A 563 13.92 15.74 -1.48
CA LEU A 563 13.96 15.95 -2.93
C LEU A 563 14.00 14.63 -3.72
N ARG A 564 14.66 13.61 -3.16
CA ARG A 564 14.82 12.32 -3.81
C ARG A 564 13.56 11.45 -3.76
N TYR A 565 12.88 11.41 -2.60
CA TYR A 565 11.82 10.44 -2.32
C TYR A 565 10.42 11.02 -2.40
N THR A 566 10.25 12.32 -2.57
CA THR A 566 8.95 12.95 -2.84
C THR A 566 8.82 13.34 -4.32
N ALA A 567 7.58 13.45 -4.79
CA ALA A 567 7.30 13.77 -6.18
C ALA A 567 7.66 15.23 -6.50
N ASP A 568 7.21 16.16 -5.68
CA ASP A 568 7.50 17.58 -5.78
C ASP A 568 7.60 18.17 -4.37
N ILE A 569 8.65 18.92 -4.10
CA ILE A 569 8.83 19.59 -2.80
C ILE A 569 7.72 20.61 -2.53
N ARG A 570 7.11 21.18 -3.57
CA ARG A 570 6.00 22.12 -3.46
C ARG A 570 4.70 21.46 -3.00
N ASP A 571 4.55 20.17 -3.21
CA ASP A 571 3.40 19.36 -2.78
C ASP A 571 3.64 18.67 -1.42
N VAL A 572 4.86 18.80 -0.87
CA VAL A 572 5.20 18.21 0.43
C VAL A 572 4.45 18.92 1.55
N LYS A 573 3.80 18.13 2.39
CA LYS A 573 3.20 18.50 3.67
C LYS A 573 3.73 17.54 4.72
N ALA A 574 4.85 17.94 5.35
CA ALA A 574 5.64 17.03 6.18
C ALA A 574 5.52 17.31 7.68
N LEU A 575 5.58 16.24 8.47
CA LEU A 575 5.86 16.29 9.91
C LEU A 575 7.26 15.73 10.17
N GLY A 576 8.14 16.53 10.80
CA GLY A 576 9.49 16.13 11.20
C GLY A 576 9.58 15.97 12.72
N PHE A 577 9.75 14.74 13.20
CA PHE A 577 9.85 14.43 14.64
C PHE A 577 11.28 14.62 15.15
N CYS A 578 11.50 15.66 15.93
CA CYS A 578 12.80 16.07 16.46
C CYS A 578 13.06 15.55 17.88
N VAL A 579 14.35 15.56 18.29
CA VAL A 579 14.79 15.14 19.64
C VAL A 579 14.41 16.15 20.70
N SER A 580 14.54 17.45 20.39
CA SER A 580 14.35 18.54 21.33
C SER A 580 13.82 19.79 20.65
N LYS A 581 13.38 20.77 21.46
CA LYS A 581 12.94 22.09 20.98
C LYS A 581 14.03 22.78 20.15
N LYS A 582 15.27 22.80 20.64
CA LYS A 582 16.40 23.40 19.91
C LYS A 582 16.62 22.71 18.56
N HIS A 583 16.49 21.38 18.50
CA HIS A 583 16.63 20.63 17.26
C HIS A 583 15.49 21.01 16.28
N ALA A 584 14.26 21.15 16.74
CA ALA A 584 13.14 21.56 15.89
C ALA A 584 13.34 22.97 15.31
N HIS A 585 13.74 23.93 16.13
CA HIS A 585 14.04 25.29 15.69
C HIS A 585 15.22 25.33 14.72
N PHE A 586 16.32 24.65 15.03
CA PHE A 586 17.46 24.54 14.12
C PHE A 586 17.06 24.02 12.73
N MET A 587 16.25 22.97 12.69
CA MET A 587 15.77 22.42 11.43
C MET A 587 14.85 23.40 10.69
N ALA A 588 13.93 24.05 11.37
CA ALA A 588 13.05 25.03 10.76
C ALA A 588 13.85 26.22 10.16
N ASP A 589 14.81 26.74 10.90
CA ASP A 589 15.66 27.83 10.46
C ASP A 589 16.51 27.43 9.24
N TYR A 590 17.10 26.23 9.29
CA TYR A 590 17.90 25.71 8.18
C TYR A 590 17.07 25.58 6.90
N PHE A 591 15.87 25.00 6.96
CA PHE A 591 15.01 24.80 5.80
C PHE A 591 14.47 26.12 5.23
N ASN A 592 14.10 27.07 6.11
CA ASN A 592 13.71 28.42 5.69
C ASN A 592 14.83 29.16 4.96
N GLN A 593 16.08 29.07 5.46
CA GLN A 593 17.26 29.66 4.79
C GLN A 593 17.52 29.06 3.40
N HIS A 594 17.06 27.83 3.15
CA HIS A 594 17.19 27.16 1.87
C HIS A 594 15.89 27.19 1.02
N GLY A 595 14.97 28.10 1.34
CA GLY A 595 13.77 28.35 0.53
C GLY A 595 12.66 27.30 0.66
N ILE A 596 12.70 26.47 1.71
CA ILE A 596 11.63 25.50 2.02
C ILE A 596 10.90 26.01 3.28
N PRO A 597 9.67 26.55 3.17
CA PRO A 597 8.93 27.11 4.27
C PRO A 597 8.67 26.07 5.37
N ALA A 598 9.19 26.29 6.56
CA ALA A 598 9.09 25.39 7.70
C ALA A 598 8.84 26.15 8.99
N LEU A 599 8.22 25.46 9.97
CA LEU A 599 7.96 26.03 11.29
C LEU A 599 8.25 24.98 12.37
N ALA A 600 8.84 25.41 13.49
CA ALA A 600 9.01 24.59 14.67
C ALA A 600 7.82 24.77 15.62
N LEU A 601 7.28 23.67 16.14
CA LEU A 601 6.22 23.68 17.16
C LEU A 601 6.63 22.85 18.36
N ASP A 602 6.47 23.40 19.54
CA ASP A 602 6.77 22.74 20.80
C ASP A 602 5.67 22.97 21.86
N ALA A 603 5.90 22.50 23.08
CA ALA A 603 4.92 22.61 24.15
C ALA A 603 4.63 24.07 24.59
N ASP A 604 5.57 24.99 24.35
CA ASP A 604 5.43 26.41 24.73
C ASP A 604 4.68 27.22 23.66
N THR A 605 4.52 26.67 22.45
CA THR A 605 3.78 27.30 21.34
C THR A 605 2.30 27.47 21.73
N PRO A 606 1.72 28.69 21.69
CA PRO A 606 0.32 28.89 21.99
C PRO A 606 -0.65 28.07 21.13
N ALA A 607 -1.78 27.65 21.69
CA ALA A 607 -2.76 26.82 20.98
C ALA A 607 -3.29 27.49 19.69
N ALA A 608 -3.47 28.80 19.69
CA ALA A 608 -3.90 29.56 18.51
C ALA A 608 -2.87 29.48 17.38
N GLU A 609 -1.58 29.63 17.70
CA GLU A 609 -0.49 29.52 16.74
C GLU A 609 -0.32 28.09 16.21
N ARG A 610 -0.48 27.07 17.08
CA ARG A 610 -0.50 25.66 16.67
C ARG A 610 -1.61 25.35 15.66
N ASN A 611 -2.81 25.94 15.85
CA ASN A 611 -3.93 25.78 14.92
C ASN A 611 -3.66 26.48 13.59
N ALA A 612 -3.20 27.74 13.63
CA ALA A 612 -2.82 28.47 12.42
C ALA A 612 -1.71 27.74 11.62
N ALA A 613 -0.72 27.17 12.29
CA ALA A 613 0.34 26.41 11.64
C ALA A 613 -0.19 25.16 10.92
N ARG A 614 -1.22 24.50 11.47
CA ARG A 614 -1.88 23.34 10.81
C ARG A 614 -2.60 23.76 9.53
N GLU A 615 -3.36 24.86 9.59
CA GLU A 615 -4.08 25.42 8.44
C GLU A 615 -3.08 25.81 7.35
N ARG A 616 -2.03 26.53 7.67
CA ARG A 616 -0.96 26.92 6.75
C ARG A 616 -0.25 25.74 6.12
N LEU A 617 -0.03 24.62 6.87
CA LEU A 617 0.49 23.38 6.29
C LEU A 617 -0.55 22.73 5.37
N ALA A 618 -1.82 22.69 5.75
CA ALA A 618 -2.88 22.12 4.95
C ALA A 618 -3.10 22.87 3.63
N GLU A 619 -3.00 24.21 3.66
CA GLU A 619 -3.09 25.10 2.50
C GLU A 619 -1.82 25.10 1.65
N GLY A 620 -0.70 24.62 2.19
CA GLY A 620 0.58 24.55 1.50
C GLY A 620 1.39 25.83 1.54
N GLU A 621 1.11 26.76 2.45
CA GLU A 621 1.99 27.88 2.76
C GLU A 621 3.27 27.41 3.48
N LEU A 622 3.12 26.42 4.35
CA LEU A 622 4.23 25.70 4.97
C LEU A 622 4.42 24.33 4.29
N ARG A 623 5.65 23.86 4.26
CA ARG A 623 6.01 22.53 3.73
C ARG A 623 6.30 21.54 4.84
N ILE A 624 6.89 22.02 5.94
CA ILE A 624 7.34 21.13 7.03
C ILE A 624 6.99 21.75 8.38
N LEU A 625 6.38 20.96 9.26
CA LEU A 625 6.32 21.26 10.69
C LEU A 625 7.32 20.38 11.43
N PHE A 626 8.32 20.95 12.05
CA PHE A 626 9.23 20.28 12.94
C PHE A 626 8.68 20.29 14.36
N VAL A 627 8.51 19.11 14.95
CA VAL A 627 7.76 18.93 16.21
C VAL A 627 8.53 18.10 17.21
N VAL A 628 8.28 18.35 18.49
CA VAL A 628 8.81 17.58 19.60
C VAL A 628 7.62 17.07 20.40
N ASP A 629 7.51 15.78 20.65
CA ASP A 629 6.49 15.07 21.46
C ASP A 629 5.04 15.60 21.44
N LEU A 630 4.84 16.85 21.06
CA LEU A 630 3.56 17.55 21.06
C LEU A 630 2.55 16.89 20.11
N PHE A 631 3.03 16.38 18.97
CA PHE A 631 2.23 15.81 17.90
C PHE A 631 2.23 14.26 17.91
N ASN A 632 2.79 13.64 18.95
CA ASN A 632 2.69 12.19 19.10
C ASN A 632 1.23 11.74 19.29
N GLU A 633 0.39 12.60 19.92
CA GLU A 633 -1.01 12.31 20.23
C GLU A 633 -1.88 13.57 20.08
N GLY A 634 -3.16 13.40 19.72
CA GLY A 634 -4.18 14.46 19.75
C GLY A 634 -4.21 15.43 18.56
N VAL A 635 -3.31 15.33 17.55
CA VAL A 635 -3.30 16.24 16.41
C VAL A 635 -3.76 15.55 15.15
N ASP A 636 -4.68 16.18 14.42
CA ASP A 636 -5.23 15.71 13.16
C ASP A 636 -4.88 16.64 12.00
N ILE A 637 -4.06 16.15 11.05
CA ILE A 637 -3.78 16.83 9.78
C ILE A 637 -3.83 15.77 8.66
N PRO A 638 -5.01 15.47 8.10
CA PRO A 638 -5.16 14.41 7.08
C PRO A 638 -4.31 14.63 5.83
N SER A 639 -4.04 15.89 5.48
CA SER A 639 -3.27 16.28 4.29
C SER A 639 -1.77 15.97 4.39
N VAL A 640 -1.23 15.60 5.55
CA VAL A 640 0.18 15.21 5.70
C VAL A 640 0.49 14.01 4.80
N ASN A 641 1.43 14.19 3.88
CA ASN A 641 1.85 13.18 2.90
C ASN A 641 3.30 12.71 3.10
N THR A 642 4.02 13.31 4.04
CA THR A 642 5.42 12.95 4.33
C THR A 642 5.66 12.96 5.83
N VAL A 643 6.38 11.97 6.35
CA VAL A 643 6.82 11.89 7.75
C VAL A 643 8.33 11.68 7.79
N LEU A 644 9.00 12.50 8.60
CA LEU A 644 10.44 12.46 8.84
C LEU A 644 10.72 12.02 10.26
N PHE A 645 11.30 10.85 10.44
CA PHE A 645 11.82 10.39 11.74
C PHE A 645 13.26 10.90 11.89
N LEU A 646 13.42 12.03 12.59
CA LEU A 646 14.70 12.70 12.80
C LEU A 646 15.32 12.39 14.17
N ARG A 647 14.65 11.57 14.96
CA ARG A 647 15.14 11.07 16.23
C ARG A 647 15.14 9.53 16.24
N PRO A 648 16.16 8.91 16.86
CA PRO A 648 16.10 7.48 17.10
C PRO A 648 14.96 7.19 18.10
N THR A 649 13.94 6.44 17.64
CA THR A 649 12.78 6.06 18.47
C THR A 649 12.81 4.57 18.71
N ASN A 650 12.96 4.16 19.95
CA ASN A 650 12.97 2.74 20.33
C ASN A 650 11.56 2.23 20.73
N SER A 651 10.69 3.13 21.17
CA SER A 651 9.30 2.81 21.50
C SER A 651 8.47 2.57 20.23
N MET A 652 7.98 1.33 20.09
CA MET A 652 7.09 0.96 18.99
C MET A 652 5.78 1.74 19.05
N THR A 653 5.24 1.95 20.23
CA THR A 653 4.01 2.72 20.44
C THR A 653 4.17 4.15 19.90
N VAL A 654 5.25 4.84 20.29
CA VAL A 654 5.54 6.20 19.80
C VAL A 654 5.73 6.21 18.29
N PHE A 655 6.45 5.23 17.75
CA PHE A 655 6.66 5.12 16.30
C PHE A 655 5.33 4.95 15.54
N LEU A 656 4.46 4.02 15.97
CA LEU A 656 3.15 3.80 15.33
C LEU A 656 2.20 4.98 15.50
N GLN A 657 2.25 5.68 16.63
CA GLN A 657 1.47 6.90 16.85
C GLN A 657 1.92 8.03 15.91
N GLN A 658 3.23 8.24 15.76
CA GLN A 658 3.80 9.24 14.85
C GLN A 658 3.50 8.90 13.38
N LEU A 659 3.69 7.65 12.98
CA LEU A 659 3.37 7.15 11.65
C LEU A 659 1.88 7.33 11.34
N GLY A 660 1.02 7.01 12.30
CA GLY A 660 -0.44 7.11 12.18
C GLY A 660 -0.95 8.52 11.87
N ARG A 661 -0.16 9.57 12.16
CA ARG A 661 -0.51 10.95 11.81
C ARG A 661 -0.53 11.19 10.31
N GLY A 662 0.36 10.52 9.59
CA GLY A 662 0.44 10.59 8.14
C GLY A 662 -0.41 9.56 7.40
N LEU A 663 -1.05 8.60 8.08
CA LEU A 663 -1.77 7.52 7.41
C LEU A 663 -3.25 7.83 7.11
N ARG A 664 -3.76 8.99 7.50
CA ARG A 664 -5.16 9.35 7.21
C ARG A 664 -5.38 9.56 5.72
N LEU A 665 -6.55 9.16 5.25
CA LEU A 665 -6.97 9.41 3.88
C LEU A 665 -7.23 10.90 3.67
N SER A 666 -6.79 11.42 2.54
CA SER A 666 -7.06 12.80 2.13
C SER A 666 -7.17 12.87 0.60
N LYS A 667 -7.98 13.79 0.09
CA LYS A 667 -8.15 13.98 -1.36
C LYS A 667 -6.79 14.35 -1.99
N GLY A 668 -6.43 13.65 -3.05
CA GLY A 668 -5.16 13.88 -3.76
C GLY A 668 -3.92 13.22 -3.16
N LYS A 669 -4.07 12.49 -2.04
CA LYS A 669 -2.98 11.76 -1.39
C LYS A 669 -3.08 10.27 -1.72
N ASP A 670 -2.17 9.78 -2.54
CA ASP A 670 -2.13 8.36 -2.96
C ASP A 670 -1.45 7.47 -1.92
N CYS A 671 -0.36 7.96 -1.33
CA CYS A 671 0.39 7.25 -0.29
C CYS A 671 1.14 8.24 0.62
N LEU A 672 1.59 7.75 1.77
CA LEU A 672 2.46 8.47 2.68
C LEU A 672 3.92 8.13 2.39
N THR A 673 4.78 9.12 2.28
CA THR A 673 6.24 8.93 2.22
C THR A 673 6.80 8.98 3.63
N VAL A 674 7.51 7.94 4.06
CA VAL A 674 8.16 7.86 5.38
C VAL A 674 9.67 7.83 5.18
N LEU A 675 10.36 8.82 5.70
CA LEU A 675 11.82 8.90 5.70
C LEU A 675 12.32 8.71 7.14
N ASP A 676 12.94 7.57 7.40
CA ASP A 676 13.51 7.24 8.71
C ASP A 676 15.05 7.35 8.64
N PHE A 677 15.59 8.35 9.33
CA PHE A 677 17.02 8.61 9.35
C PHE A 677 17.71 7.71 10.36
N VAL A 678 18.23 6.63 9.81
CA VAL A 678 18.86 5.57 10.60
C VAL A 678 20.36 5.85 10.71
N ALA A 679 20.78 6.31 11.90
CA ALA A 679 22.18 6.48 12.22
C ALA A 679 22.88 5.13 12.45
N GLN A 680 24.22 5.12 12.46
CA GLN A 680 25.00 4.01 13.01
C GLN A 680 24.71 3.90 14.51
N ALA A 681 23.68 3.12 14.84
CA ALA A 681 23.18 3.00 16.19
C ALA A 681 23.92 1.90 16.99
N SER A 682 23.74 1.92 18.31
CA SER A 682 24.22 0.87 19.21
C SER A 682 23.75 -0.52 18.74
N ARG A 683 24.56 -1.55 18.96
CA ARG A 683 24.22 -2.97 18.70
C ARG A 683 22.94 -3.44 19.42
N LYS A 684 22.44 -2.67 20.37
CA LYS A 684 21.22 -2.94 21.14
C LYS A 684 19.93 -2.50 20.44
N TYR A 685 20.03 -1.72 19.35
CA TYR A 685 18.86 -1.23 18.59
C TYR A 685 18.35 -2.30 17.62
N ASP A 686 17.14 -2.81 17.83
CA ASP A 686 16.56 -3.93 17.08
C ASP A 686 15.52 -3.45 16.04
N PHE A 687 15.99 -3.32 14.80
CA PHE A 687 15.13 -2.99 13.65
C PHE A 687 14.11 -4.08 13.31
N SER A 688 14.42 -5.35 13.58
CA SER A 688 13.54 -6.46 13.18
C SER A 688 12.20 -6.42 13.93
N ARG A 689 12.20 -5.95 15.18
CA ARG A 689 10.97 -5.74 15.96
C ARG A 689 10.09 -4.65 15.37
N ARG A 690 10.68 -3.54 14.91
CA ARG A 690 9.95 -2.44 14.29
C ARG A 690 9.25 -2.89 13.01
N PHE A 691 9.96 -3.61 12.15
CA PHE A 691 9.39 -4.18 10.93
C PHE A 691 8.35 -5.26 11.22
N ALA A 692 8.55 -6.08 12.26
CA ALA A 692 7.58 -7.09 12.67
C ALA A 692 6.20 -6.47 12.98
N SER A 693 6.18 -5.39 13.73
CA SER A 693 4.93 -4.68 14.07
C SER A 693 4.29 -3.98 12.87
N LEU A 694 5.10 -3.43 11.96
CA LEU A 694 4.59 -2.81 10.74
C LEU A 694 3.99 -3.83 9.78
N LEU A 695 4.54 -5.05 9.74
CA LEU A 695 4.16 -6.07 8.76
C LEU A 695 3.18 -7.10 9.34
N GLY A 696 2.86 -7.05 10.62
CA GLY A 696 2.02 -8.06 11.27
C GLY A 696 2.61 -9.48 11.23
N LYS A 697 3.93 -9.60 10.97
CA LYS A 697 4.66 -10.88 10.89
C LYS A 697 5.51 -11.10 12.14
N HIS A 698 5.74 -12.35 12.50
CA HIS A 698 6.65 -12.68 13.60
C HIS A 698 8.09 -12.26 13.25
N HIS A 699 8.81 -11.64 14.20
CA HIS A 699 10.15 -11.06 13.98
C HIS A 699 11.19 -12.05 13.44
N VAL A 700 11.04 -13.35 13.75
CA VAL A 700 11.92 -14.41 13.24
C VAL A 700 11.78 -14.59 11.73
N ILE A 701 10.56 -14.50 11.21
CA ILE A 701 10.27 -14.61 9.76
C ILE A 701 10.91 -13.41 9.04
N ILE A 702 10.76 -12.22 9.59
CA ILE A 702 11.34 -11.00 9.02
C ILE A 702 12.86 -11.05 9.01
N LYS A 703 13.46 -11.52 10.11
CA LYS A 703 14.89 -11.69 10.20
C LYS A 703 15.42 -12.65 9.11
N LYS A 704 14.69 -13.72 8.85
CA LYS A 704 15.00 -14.67 7.79
C LYS A 704 14.84 -14.05 6.40
N GLU A 705 13.73 -13.35 6.13
CA GLU A 705 13.48 -12.64 4.87
C GLU A 705 14.57 -11.58 4.58
N ILE A 706 15.00 -10.84 5.60
CA ILE A 706 16.12 -9.87 5.49
C ILE A 706 17.44 -10.58 5.17
N GLN A 707 17.72 -11.72 5.81
CA GLN A 707 18.94 -12.50 5.59
C GLN A 707 19.03 -13.10 4.18
N GLU A 708 17.90 -13.55 3.66
CA GLU A 708 17.79 -14.16 2.34
C GLU A 708 17.74 -13.12 1.21
N GLY A 709 17.74 -11.82 1.55
CA GLY A 709 17.71 -10.71 0.60
C GLY A 709 16.36 -10.58 -0.13
N PHE A 710 15.31 -11.18 0.41
CA PHE A 710 13.96 -10.90 -0.03
C PHE A 710 13.59 -9.49 0.43
N PHE A 711 13.07 -8.66 -0.48
CA PHE A 711 12.41 -7.44 -0.09
C PHE A 711 11.28 -7.80 0.85
N LEU A 712 11.18 -7.10 2.00
CA LEU A 712 10.08 -7.27 2.92
C LEU A 712 8.78 -6.93 2.19
N THR A 713 8.21 -7.91 1.54
CA THR A 713 6.90 -7.79 0.92
C THR A 713 5.86 -8.07 1.97
N TYR A 714 5.31 -7.01 2.51
CA TYR A 714 4.02 -7.11 3.16
C TYR A 714 2.96 -7.37 2.07
N ARG A 715 1.99 -8.24 2.37
CA ARG A 715 0.83 -8.44 1.51
C ARG A 715 0.25 -7.08 1.14
N LYS A 716 0.52 -6.63 -0.09
CA LYS A 716 -0.10 -5.51 -0.80
C LYS A 716 0.06 -4.06 -0.28
N ALA A 717 0.62 -3.77 0.90
CA ALA A 717 0.44 -2.44 1.49
C ALA A 717 1.67 -1.53 1.61
N ALA A 718 2.90 -2.05 1.65
CA ALA A 718 4.08 -1.19 1.81
C ALA A 718 5.33 -1.77 1.14
N PRO A 719 5.85 -1.17 0.08
CA PRO A 719 7.15 -1.51 -0.44
C PRO A 719 8.24 -0.90 0.46
N PHE A 720 9.11 -1.77 0.94
CA PHE A 720 10.33 -1.36 1.61
C PHE A 720 11.46 -1.28 0.59
N SER A 721 12.04 -0.12 0.41
CA SER A 721 13.29 0.03 -0.32
C SER A 721 14.44 0.17 0.67
N SER A 722 15.23 -0.87 0.82
CA SER A 722 16.56 -0.73 1.42
C SER A 722 17.59 -0.66 0.29
N LYS A 723 18.45 0.36 0.32
CA LYS A 723 19.64 0.37 -0.51
C LYS A 723 20.61 -0.72 -0.01
N SER A 724 20.45 -1.95 -0.46
CA SER A 724 21.42 -2.99 -0.14
C SER A 724 21.96 -3.66 -1.38
N ARG A 725 23.26 -3.58 -1.53
CA ARG A 725 24.06 -4.44 -2.41
C ARG A 725 24.73 -5.61 -1.68
N HIS A 726 24.61 -5.74 -0.36
CA HIS A 726 25.27 -6.81 0.40
C HIS A 726 24.31 -7.61 1.25
N ARG A 727 24.12 -8.88 0.88
CA ARG A 727 23.24 -9.88 1.51
C ARG A 727 23.58 -10.21 2.97
N ASN A 728 24.80 -9.93 3.43
CA ASN A 728 25.29 -10.39 4.73
C ASN A 728 25.17 -9.37 5.88
N GLY A 729 24.66 -8.16 5.62
CA GLY A 729 24.58 -7.09 6.63
C GLY A 729 23.38 -7.14 7.55
N TYR A 730 22.26 -7.68 7.09
CA TYR A 730 20.99 -7.64 7.84
C TYR A 730 20.82 -8.74 8.89
N SER A 731 21.65 -9.79 8.85
CA SER A 731 21.54 -10.91 9.79
C SER A 731 22.04 -10.58 11.20
N LYS A 732 22.91 -9.59 11.30
CA LYS A 732 23.36 -9.06 12.57
C LYS A 732 22.56 -7.79 12.82
N THR A 733 21.62 -7.81 13.69
CA THR A 733 20.74 -6.72 14.16
C THR A 733 21.52 -5.51 14.69
N SER A 734 22.62 -5.20 14.09
CA SER A 734 23.48 -4.10 14.44
C SER A 734 23.38 -3.03 13.35
N PRO A 735 23.00 -1.81 13.69
CA PRO A 735 22.99 -0.65 12.79
C PRO A 735 24.34 -0.34 12.13
N ALA A 736 25.44 -0.86 12.67
CA ALA A 736 26.76 -0.80 12.04
C ALA A 736 26.76 -1.45 10.62
N ALA A 737 25.81 -2.34 10.33
CA ALA A 737 25.66 -2.92 9.00
C ALA A 737 25.09 -1.92 7.97
N PHE A 738 24.29 -0.95 8.40
CA PHE A 738 23.77 0.12 7.53
C PHE A 738 24.87 1.12 7.13
N GLY A 739 25.80 1.42 8.01
CA GLY A 739 26.90 2.34 7.72
C GLY A 739 27.95 1.82 6.71
N LYS A 740 28.17 0.52 6.67
CA LYS A 740 29.11 -0.11 5.72
C LYS A 740 28.58 -0.19 4.28
N MET A 741 27.27 0.01 4.08
CA MET A 741 26.66 -0.09 2.74
C MET A 741 26.86 1.16 1.87
N ASN A 742 27.33 2.27 2.43
CA ASN A 742 27.37 3.56 1.73
C ASN A 742 28.76 3.95 1.16
N THR A 743 29.80 3.15 1.38
CA THR A 743 31.16 3.54 0.94
C THR A 743 31.48 3.13 -0.50
N THR A 744 30.54 2.53 -1.26
CA THR A 744 30.85 2.03 -2.62
C THR A 744 29.82 2.42 -3.69
N SER A 745 29.13 3.53 -3.57
CA SER A 745 28.38 4.05 -4.71
C SER A 745 28.64 5.54 -4.95
N ARG A 746 29.83 5.87 -5.42
CA ARG A 746 29.99 6.88 -6.45
C ARG A 746 29.51 6.22 -7.75
N TRP A 747 28.30 6.58 -8.21
CA TRP A 747 27.82 6.78 -9.60
C TRP A 747 26.40 7.26 -9.52
#